data_69ef6505fe8abc82672f22a5d8f3d9d8
#
_entry.id   69ef6505fe8abc82672f22a5d8f3d9d8
#
_cell.length_a   1.000
_cell.length_b   1.000
_cell.length_c   1.000
_cell.angle_alpha   90.00
_cell.angle_beta   90.00
_cell.angle_gamma   90.00
#
_symmetry.space_group_name_H-M   'P 1'
#
loop_
_entity.id
_entity.type
_entity.pdbx_description
1 polymer ?
#
loop_
_entity_poly.entity_id
_entity_poly.type
_entity_poly.pdbx_seq_one_letter_code
_entity_poly.pdbx_strand_id
1 'polypeptide(L)'
;MSSTSPTTASSPAAGISRQNLTADQIRSMFIDFFRGKPGAAAGGGGHTFVPSSPSVPLDDPTLLFTNAGMNQFKPIFLGQADPGSDMGRLKRAVNSQKCIRAGGKHNDLEDVGKDTYHHTFFEMLGNWSFGDYFKKEAIDWSWELLTKVYGLPANALYATYFGGNEAAGIGPDLETKALWERYLPPQRVLPGNMKDNFWMMGDTGPCGPCTEIHVDRLTAMGEEERMVADKVNESDPDVIEIWNNVFIQFNAEYPQEGLDALQKWDSTPEAERGKLPWKSRAEIEAKYRKLIPLPAKHVDTGMGLERLVSVLQNKRSNYDTDVFMPIFAAIERLTSAPHGYSGRLGAADKGNVDTAYRVIADHIRTLTFAITDGAVPSNVGRGYVLRRILRRAVRYGRQMLGAKTGFFAQLVPVVVDRFGDAFPELRKDPGRVQKIILEEEESFGKTLDRGIKLFEQVAAESANRTIAGADAFKLYDTYGFPIDLTVLMAEERGIKVDTAGFEKAVEAAKDLSRTGGAAKEGAPKALTLGGEEIARLKHWEVPATDDSHKFANKDVRATVRAIWNGETFDEVARPNTTHNDRPVGVITDRTCFYAQMGGQEGDTGRITLLNASEDRDQRTEFVVEDTRAFGGYVLHIGHLRTGELRVGDSVLMDLDQKRRLRTASNHTATHLTNLMLRSVLGTHVDQKGSLVAPDRMRFDFSHNQPVTSGELEVIERGVTARIKSNLPVYAEPASLVSAKQINTLRAVFGEVYPDPVRVVSVGQPVSALLSQPQNPQWMDYSVEFCGGTHVNTTGQIEDFAIISEEAVAKGIRRVVAVTGDLAAEANRHAAAIEGRISAAAQLSDGELPKAVTDLSAELEALTIPSWRKARARAQIAALQERVKEASKKMGAAVRDEAVRQARAIAESALMANDLVIVATVEAGDNRDALQAAMKTIRDKAPKAAVMLFSVDQPGGKVAIMTGVPEPLIAKGLKAGDWLRDTAAIVGGKGGGKPDAAQGGGTDISKVNDAIKAARTNALRLIM
;
A
#
# COMPACT_ATOMS: atom_id res chain seq x y z
N MET A 1 7.36 -45.53 -32.24
CA MET A 1 8.60 -46.20 -31.85
C MET A 1 9.74 -45.48 -32.55
N SER A 2 10.41 -44.60 -31.85
CA SER A 2 11.77 -44.15 -32.17
C SER A 2 12.45 -43.87 -30.82
N SER A 3 13.37 -44.76 -30.51
CA SER A 3 14.21 -44.76 -29.33
C SER A 3 15.23 -43.63 -29.44
N THR A 4 15.12 -42.63 -28.62
CA THR A 4 16.23 -41.69 -28.35
C THR A 4 16.98 -42.18 -27.15
N SER A 5 18.20 -42.61 -27.36
CA SER A 5 19.18 -42.98 -26.34
C SER A 5 19.48 -41.83 -25.39
N PRO A 6 19.79 -42.07 -24.13
CA PRO A 6 20.17 -41.04 -23.20
C PRO A 6 21.55 -40.47 -23.57
N THR A 7 21.59 -39.19 -23.86
CA THR A 7 22.83 -38.42 -23.99
C THR A 7 23.63 -38.47 -22.69
N THR A 8 24.77 -39.05 -22.74
CA THR A 8 25.80 -39.05 -21.70
C THR A 8 26.12 -37.60 -21.29
N ALA A 9 26.20 -37.36 -19.99
CA ALA A 9 26.63 -36.09 -19.44
C ALA A 9 27.95 -35.63 -20.07
N SER A 10 27.90 -34.54 -20.83
CA SER A 10 29.10 -33.96 -21.43
C SER A 10 29.98 -33.40 -20.30
N SER A 11 31.15 -33.97 -20.14
CA SER A 11 32.30 -33.29 -19.54
C SER A 11 32.45 -31.91 -20.21
N PRO A 12 32.92 -30.88 -19.48
CA PRO A 12 33.07 -29.53 -20.05
C PRO A 12 33.84 -29.63 -21.34
N ALA A 13 33.35 -28.98 -22.37
CA ALA A 13 33.99 -28.98 -23.68
C ALA A 13 35.48 -28.67 -23.51
N ALA A 14 36.34 -29.63 -23.87
CA ALA A 14 37.78 -29.51 -23.73
C ALA A 14 38.23 -28.21 -24.43
N GLY A 15 38.60 -27.18 -23.64
CA GLY A 15 39.12 -25.92 -24.17
C GLY A 15 38.61 -24.63 -23.57
N ILE A 16 37.55 -24.59 -22.75
CA ILE A 16 37.11 -23.34 -22.09
C ILE A 16 37.80 -23.22 -20.75
N SER A 17 38.65 -22.20 -20.61
CA SER A 17 39.21 -21.81 -19.30
C SER A 17 38.06 -21.42 -18.36
N ARG A 18 38.12 -21.81 -17.06
CA ARG A 18 37.12 -21.43 -16.03
C ARG A 18 36.83 -19.94 -15.99
N GLN A 19 37.84 -19.09 -16.30
CA GLN A 19 37.74 -17.65 -16.31
C GLN A 19 36.79 -17.11 -17.40
N ASN A 20 36.48 -17.91 -18.42
CA ASN A 20 35.57 -17.53 -19.50
C ASN A 20 34.15 -18.11 -19.35
N LEU A 21 33.88 -18.80 -18.25
CA LEU A 21 32.53 -19.32 -17.96
C LEU A 21 31.59 -18.16 -17.63
N THR A 22 30.45 -18.11 -18.31
CA THR A 22 29.38 -17.15 -17.97
C THR A 22 28.61 -17.62 -16.74
N ALA A 23 27.90 -16.70 -16.05
CA ALA A 23 27.03 -17.01 -14.92
C ALA A 23 25.97 -18.07 -15.31
N ASP A 24 25.43 -18.01 -16.54
CA ASP A 24 24.44 -19.00 -17.02
C ASP A 24 25.04 -20.38 -17.20
N GLN A 25 26.26 -20.47 -17.71
CA GLN A 25 26.99 -21.75 -17.83
C GLN A 25 27.29 -22.33 -16.45
N ILE A 26 27.74 -21.50 -15.51
CA ILE A 26 28.01 -21.91 -14.10
C ILE A 26 26.75 -22.45 -13.44
N ARG A 27 25.63 -21.75 -13.59
CA ARG A 27 24.31 -22.18 -13.09
C ARG A 27 23.89 -23.52 -13.69
N SER A 28 23.99 -23.67 -15.00
CA SER A 28 23.65 -24.92 -15.71
C SER A 28 24.54 -26.08 -15.27
N MET A 29 25.84 -25.86 -15.15
CA MET A 29 26.79 -26.89 -14.68
C MET A 29 26.44 -27.40 -13.28
N PHE A 30 26.01 -26.51 -12.36
CA PHE A 30 25.53 -26.92 -11.02
C PHE A 30 24.31 -27.83 -11.14
N ILE A 31 23.30 -27.38 -11.85
CA ILE A 31 22.03 -28.10 -11.99
C ILE A 31 22.28 -29.48 -12.64
N ASP A 32 23.04 -29.52 -13.72
CA ASP A 32 23.32 -30.76 -14.46
C ASP A 32 24.16 -31.73 -13.66
N PHE A 33 25.12 -31.22 -12.87
CA PHE A 33 25.94 -32.08 -11.99
C PHE A 33 25.07 -32.84 -10.98
N PHE A 34 24.14 -32.16 -10.28
CA PHE A 34 23.27 -32.83 -9.32
C PHE A 34 22.18 -33.69 -9.98
N ARG A 35 21.69 -33.33 -11.14
CA ARG A 35 20.78 -34.17 -11.93
C ARG A 35 21.46 -35.49 -12.40
N GLY A 36 22.78 -35.44 -12.59
CA GLY A 36 23.58 -36.59 -12.99
C GLY A 36 24.00 -37.52 -11.83
N LYS A 37 23.79 -37.12 -10.55
CA LYS A 37 24.21 -37.95 -9.42
C LYS A 37 23.31 -39.17 -9.24
N PRO A 38 23.87 -40.38 -9.04
CA PRO A 38 23.08 -41.60 -8.87
C PRO A 38 22.27 -41.53 -7.57
N GLY A 39 21.11 -42.19 -7.55
CA GLY A 39 20.31 -42.38 -6.35
C GLY A 39 20.99 -43.27 -5.32
N ALA A 40 20.63 -43.13 -4.02
CA ALA A 40 21.15 -44.00 -2.96
C ALA A 40 20.76 -45.47 -3.13
N ALA A 41 19.56 -45.74 -3.73
CA ALA A 41 19.15 -47.08 -4.16
C ALA A 41 19.59 -47.36 -5.60
N ALA A 42 20.00 -48.62 -5.87
CA ALA A 42 20.38 -49.07 -7.20
C ALA A 42 19.22 -48.84 -8.17
N GLY A 43 19.40 -47.95 -9.15
CA GLY A 43 18.37 -47.53 -10.14
C GLY A 43 17.63 -46.24 -9.82
N GLY A 44 17.95 -45.54 -8.71
CA GLY A 44 17.39 -44.21 -8.37
C GLY A 44 17.94 -43.12 -9.29
N GLY A 45 17.05 -42.22 -9.79
CA GLY A 45 17.43 -41.04 -10.58
C GLY A 45 18.17 -39.98 -9.74
N GLY A 46 18.78 -39.00 -10.42
CA GLY A 46 19.45 -37.85 -9.83
C GLY A 46 18.47 -36.91 -9.15
N HIS A 47 18.94 -35.72 -8.81
CA HIS A 47 18.09 -34.68 -8.23
C HIS A 47 17.04 -34.20 -9.27
N THR A 48 15.82 -34.02 -8.78
CA THR A 48 14.74 -33.44 -9.59
C THR A 48 14.94 -31.94 -9.68
N PHE A 49 14.93 -31.39 -10.90
CA PHE A 49 14.91 -29.94 -11.07
C PHE A 49 13.55 -29.39 -10.64
N VAL A 50 13.53 -28.47 -9.67
CA VAL A 50 12.33 -27.77 -9.20
C VAL A 50 12.52 -26.29 -9.51
N PRO A 51 11.62 -25.64 -10.27
CA PRO A 51 11.72 -24.21 -10.55
C PRO A 51 11.84 -23.37 -9.27
N SER A 52 12.50 -22.22 -9.38
CA SER A 52 12.53 -21.24 -8.30
C SER A 52 11.12 -20.86 -7.86
N SER A 53 10.86 -20.88 -6.56
CA SER A 53 9.66 -20.23 -6.02
C SER A 53 9.74 -18.72 -6.22
N PRO A 54 8.60 -17.99 -6.19
CA PRO A 54 8.61 -16.54 -6.19
C PRO A 54 9.47 -15.96 -5.06
N SER A 55 10.14 -14.86 -5.33
CA SER A 55 10.88 -14.10 -4.29
C SER A 55 9.96 -13.51 -3.22
N VAL A 56 8.66 -13.50 -3.50
CA VAL A 56 7.57 -13.06 -2.61
C VAL A 56 6.81 -14.29 -2.15
N PRO A 57 7.03 -14.79 -0.92
CA PRO A 57 6.34 -15.97 -0.42
C PRO A 57 4.85 -15.68 -0.26
N LEU A 58 4.02 -16.53 -0.87
CA LEU A 58 2.56 -16.43 -0.81
C LEU A 58 1.99 -17.16 0.40
N ASP A 59 2.69 -18.21 0.85
CA ASP A 59 2.20 -19.19 1.83
C ASP A 59 2.87 -19.07 3.21
N ASP A 60 3.83 -18.17 3.38
CA ASP A 60 4.49 -17.92 4.67
C ASP A 60 4.43 -16.42 5.06
N PRO A 61 3.47 -16.02 5.91
CA PRO A 61 3.32 -14.63 6.34
C PRO A 61 4.45 -14.17 7.30
N THR A 62 5.25 -15.09 7.82
CA THR A 62 6.37 -14.77 8.71
C THR A 62 7.58 -14.20 7.95
N LEU A 63 7.64 -14.38 6.64
CA LEU A 63 8.71 -13.92 5.77
C LEU A 63 8.25 -12.76 4.89
N LEU A 64 9.03 -11.69 4.88
CA LEU A 64 8.81 -10.57 3.94
C LEU A 64 9.14 -10.99 2.50
N PHE A 65 10.25 -11.73 2.35
CA PHE A 65 10.75 -12.25 1.07
C PHE A 65 11.33 -13.65 1.27
N THR A 66 11.41 -14.41 0.19
CA THR A 66 12.16 -15.67 0.15
C THR A 66 13.64 -15.36 0.36
N ASN A 67 14.22 -15.79 1.46
CA ASN A 67 15.59 -15.49 1.88
C ASN A 67 16.56 -16.65 1.74
N ALA A 68 16.05 -17.86 1.47
CA ALA A 68 16.82 -19.08 1.28
C ALA A 68 16.12 -20.09 0.35
N GLY A 69 16.88 -20.97 -0.27
CA GLY A 69 16.36 -21.96 -1.22
C GLY A 69 15.40 -22.97 -0.59
N MET A 70 15.59 -23.27 0.68
CA MET A 70 14.75 -24.21 1.40
C MET A 70 13.32 -23.75 1.69
N ASN A 71 13.04 -22.45 1.61
CA ASN A 71 11.73 -21.94 2.02
C ASN A 71 10.55 -22.68 1.36
N GLN A 72 10.67 -22.98 0.07
CA GLN A 72 9.65 -23.73 -0.67
C GLN A 72 9.49 -25.19 -0.24
N PHE A 73 10.51 -25.77 0.42
CA PHE A 73 10.54 -27.18 0.86
C PHE A 73 10.22 -27.37 2.34
N LYS A 74 9.92 -26.29 3.08
CA LYS A 74 9.58 -26.33 4.52
C LYS A 74 8.57 -27.43 4.88
N PRO A 75 7.46 -27.65 4.12
CA PRO A 75 6.52 -28.73 4.43
C PRO A 75 7.13 -30.13 4.37
N ILE A 76 8.13 -30.37 3.51
CA ILE A 76 8.79 -31.66 3.40
C ILE A 76 9.68 -31.91 4.64
N PHE A 77 10.47 -30.92 5.03
CA PHE A 77 11.33 -31.02 6.21
C PHE A 77 10.55 -31.29 7.51
N LEU A 78 9.35 -30.70 7.61
CA LEU A 78 8.49 -30.88 8.78
C LEU A 78 7.59 -32.14 8.69
N GLY A 79 7.68 -32.93 7.59
CA GLY A 79 6.80 -34.09 7.39
C GLY A 79 5.34 -33.74 7.15
N GLN A 80 5.04 -32.50 6.73
CA GLN A 80 3.71 -31.95 6.52
C GLN A 80 3.26 -31.97 5.04
N ALA A 81 4.17 -32.35 4.14
CA ALA A 81 3.83 -32.45 2.72
C ALA A 81 2.92 -33.66 2.45
N ASP A 82 1.84 -33.46 1.69
CA ASP A 82 0.98 -34.56 1.26
C ASP A 82 1.76 -35.61 0.46
N PRO A 83 1.85 -36.87 0.92
CA PRO A 83 2.56 -37.94 0.21
C PRO A 83 2.05 -38.21 -1.20
N GLY A 84 0.80 -37.86 -1.51
CA GLY A 84 0.17 -37.95 -2.82
C GLY A 84 0.58 -36.84 -3.77
N SER A 85 1.12 -35.71 -3.28
CA SER A 85 1.54 -34.57 -4.09
C SER A 85 2.92 -34.79 -4.74
N ASP A 86 3.21 -34.04 -5.80
CA ASP A 86 4.53 -34.04 -6.43
C ASP A 86 5.63 -33.61 -5.42
N MET A 87 5.33 -32.64 -4.57
CA MET A 87 6.23 -32.19 -3.49
C MET A 87 6.49 -33.30 -2.45
N GLY A 88 5.46 -33.99 -1.99
CA GLY A 88 5.60 -35.08 -1.00
C GLY A 88 6.33 -36.32 -1.52
N ARG A 89 6.40 -36.49 -2.85
CA ARG A 89 7.15 -37.58 -3.51
C ARG A 89 8.64 -37.26 -3.72
N LEU A 90 9.06 -35.99 -3.56
CA LEU A 90 10.45 -35.59 -3.74
C LEU A 90 11.36 -36.28 -2.74
N LYS A 91 12.43 -36.91 -3.25
CA LYS A 91 13.55 -37.43 -2.45
C LYS A 91 14.76 -36.52 -2.53
N ARG A 92 14.94 -35.86 -3.65
CA ARG A 92 16.05 -34.93 -3.94
C ARG A 92 15.54 -33.80 -4.85
N ALA A 93 16.07 -32.62 -4.65
CA ALA A 93 15.79 -31.48 -5.50
C ALA A 93 17.07 -30.70 -5.81
N VAL A 94 17.05 -29.95 -6.92
CA VAL A 94 18.10 -28.99 -7.29
C VAL A 94 17.48 -27.80 -8.01
N ASN A 95 17.94 -26.58 -7.73
CA ASN A 95 17.58 -25.40 -8.49
C ASN A 95 18.54 -24.21 -8.29
N SER A 96 18.20 -23.08 -8.92
CA SER A 96 18.67 -21.74 -8.55
C SER A 96 17.49 -20.96 -8.02
N GLN A 97 17.48 -20.62 -6.72
CA GLN A 97 16.39 -19.92 -6.05
C GLN A 97 16.63 -18.40 -6.03
N LYS A 98 15.62 -17.65 -6.43
CA LYS A 98 15.57 -16.18 -6.25
C LYS A 98 15.46 -15.85 -4.77
N CYS A 99 16.44 -15.13 -4.23
CA CYS A 99 16.45 -14.72 -2.82
C CYS A 99 16.54 -13.20 -2.68
N ILE A 100 15.81 -12.64 -1.69
CA ILE A 100 15.89 -11.22 -1.32
C ILE A 100 16.17 -11.11 0.18
N ARG A 101 17.26 -10.40 0.52
CA ARG A 101 17.67 -10.07 1.90
C ARG A 101 17.71 -8.55 2.08
N ALA A 102 16.55 -7.95 2.35
CA ALA A 102 16.39 -6.51 2.49
C ALA A 102 15.50 -6.10 3.66
N GLY A 103 15.45 -6.94 4.71
CA GLY A 103 14.66 -6.70 5.92
C GLY A 103 14.44 -7.97 6.74
N GLY A 104 14.00 -7.83 7.98
CA GLY A 104 13.85 -8.93 8.93
C GLY A 104 15.17 -9.41 9.51
N LYS A 105 15.27 -10.72 9.79
CA LYS A 105 16.47 -11.34 10.40
C LYS A 105 17.71 -11.24 9.50
N HIS A 106 17.52 -11.28 8.18
CA HIS A 106 18.58 -11.16 7.18
C HIS A 106 18.39 -9.87 6.40
N ASN A 107 19.27 -8.90 6.60
CA ASN A 107 19.17 -7.57 5.98
C ASN A 107 20.52 -7.08 5.49
N ASP A 108 20.76 -7.21 4.19
CA ASP A 108 22.03 -6.81 3.55
C ASP A 108 21.95 -5.40 2.92
N LEU A 109 20.79 -4.74 3.01
CA LEU A 109 20.50 -3.47 2.32
C LEU A 109 21.52 -2.37 2.61
N GLU A 110 22.00 -2.28 3.83
CA GLU A 110 22.89 -1.21 4.27
C GLU A 110 24.34 -1.42 3.80
N ASP A 111 24.74 -2.68 3.56
CA ASP A 111 26.08 -3.05 3.10
C ASP A 111 26.24 -3.00 1.59
N VAL A 112 25.12 -3.08 0.85
CA VAL A 112 25.09 -2.96 -0.61
C VAL A 112 25.74 -1.66 -1.09
N GLY A 113 26.73 -1.81 -1.94
CA GLY A 113 27.51 -0.72 -2.52
C GLY A 113 28.75 -0.35 -1.71
N LYS A 114 28.82 -0.70 -0.42
CA LYS A 114 29.96 -0.39 0.45
C LYS A 114 31.08 -1.44 0.38
N ASP A 115 30.73 -2.66 0.02
CA ASP A 115 31.66 -3.79 -0.13
C ASP A 115 31.59 -4.44 -1.52
N THR A 116 32.21 -5.62 -1.67
CA THR A 116 32.38 -6.32 -2.95
C THR A 116 31.43 -7.48 -3.17
N TYR A 117 30.59 -7.88 -2.18
CA TYR A 117 29.90 -9.17 -2.22
C TYR A 117 28.47 -9.18 -1.65
N HIS A 118 27.99 -8.14 -0.95
CA HIS A 118 26.61 -8.07 -0.49
C HIS A 118 25.64 -7.56 -1.57
N HIS A 119 24.47 -8.19 -1.61
CA HIS A 119 23.39 -7.89 -2.54
C HIS A 119 22.04 -8.00 -1.85
N THR A 120 21.07 -7.14 -2.22
CA THR A 120 19.69 -7.31 -1.75
C THR A 120 18.97 -8.44 -2.50
N PHE A 121 19.30 -8.66 -3.76
CA PHE A 121 18.86 -9.82 -4.55
C PHE A 121 20.06 -10.66 -4.96
N PHE A 122 19.95 -11.97 -4.80
CA PHE A 122 20.96 -12.92 -5.28
C PHE A 122 20.33 -14.26 -5.66
N GLU A 123 21.03 -15.03 -6.45
CA GLU A 123 20.66 -16.40 -6.77
C GLU A 123 21.34 -17.38 -5.82
N MET A 124 20.53 -18.20 -5.16
CA MET A 124 21.04 -19.28 -4.32
C MET A 124 20.92 -20.61 -5.08
N LEU A 125 22.05 -21.16 -5.51
CA LEU A 125 22.13 -22.53 -6.03
C LEU A 125 21.96 -23.50 -4.87
N GLY A 126 20.96 -24.38 -4.96
CA GLY A 126 20.65 -25.31 -3.89
C GLY A 126 20.48 -26.75 -4.40
N ASN A 127 20.93 -27.70 -3.56
CA ASN A 127 20.60 -29.10 -3.69
C ASN A 127 20.12 -29.64 -2.36
N TRP A 128 19.10 -30.48 -2.42
CA TRP A 128 18.38 -30.97 -1.23
C TRP A 128 18.29 -32.48 -1.22
N SER A 129 18.38 -33.04 0.00
CA SER A 129 18.02 -34.43 0.30
C SER A 129 16.90 -34.47 1.34
N PHE A 130 15.84 -35.16 1.01
CA PHE A 130 14.67 -35.33 1.87
C PHE A 130 14.66 -36.75 2.43
N GLY A 131 15.54 -37.02 3.41
CA GLY A 131 15.68 -38.32 4.05
C GLY A 131 16.35 -39.40 3.17
N ASP A 132 17.15 -39.00 2.16
CA ASP A 132 17.80 -39.94 1.24
C ASP A 132 19.33 -40.06 1.50
N TYR A 133 20.09 -38.99 1.25
CA TYR A 133 21.52 -38.94 1.63
C TYR A 133 21.78 -37.92 2.72
N PHE A 134 22.97 -37.94 3.32
CA PHE A 134 23.31 -37.02 4.40
C PHE A 134 24.72 -36.44 4.25
N LYS A 135 25.46 -36.24 5.34
CA LYS A 135 26.73 -35.51 5.42
C LYS A 135 27.80 -35.99 4.44
N LYS A 136 27.98 -37.29 4.34
CA LYS A 136 29.05 -37.89 3.52
C LYS A 136 28.91 -37.53 2.06
N GLU A 137 27.75 -37.81 1.47
CA GLU A 137 27.48 -37.54 0.07
C GLU A 137 27.48 -36.04 -0.20
N ALA A 138 26.92 -35.23 0.71
CA ALA A 138 26.90 -33.78 0.55
C ALA A 138 28.32 -33.20 0.48
N ILE A 139 29.21 -33.62 1.36
CA ILE A 139 30.62 -33.18 1.38
C ILE A 139 31.39 -33.73 0.18
N ASP A 140 31.26 -35.02 -0.12
CA ASP A 140 31.94 -35.65 -1.24
C ASP A 140 31.57 -34.98 -2.58
N TRP A 141 30.30 -34.66 -2.79
CA TRP A 141 29.82 -34.01 -4.01
C TRP A 141 30.18 -32.52 -4.05
N SER A 142 30.16 -31.84 -2.93
CA SER A 142 30.62 -30.45 -2.87
C SER A 142 32.10 -30.34 -3.25
N TRP A 143 32.92 -31.20 -2.72
CA TRP A 143 34.33 -31.28 -3.09
C TRP A 143 34.55 -31.59 -4.55
N GLU A 144 33.84 -32.60 -5.07
CA GLU A 144 33.91 -32.99 -6.50
C GLU A 144 33.52 -31.87 -7.42
N LEU A 145 32.39 -31.18 -7.14
CA LEU A 145 31.92 -30.07 -7.96
C LEU A 145 32.95 -28.94 -7.99
N LEU A 146 33.41 -28.50 -6.83
CA LEU A 146 34.33 -27.36 -6.75
C LEU A 146 35.71 -27.67 -7.37
N THR A 147 36.27 -28.84 -7.10
CA THR A 147 37.65 -29.13 -7.53
C THR A 147 37.76 -29.78 -8.89
N LYS A 148 36.83 -30.70 -9.26
CA LYS A 148 36.90 -31.42 -10.56
C LYS A 148 36.08 -30.79 -11.66
N VAL A 149 34.89 -30.25 -11.34
CA VAL A 149 34.00 -29.66 -12.36
C VAL A 149 34.30 -28.20 -12.59
N TYR A 150 34.38 -27.39 -11.51
CA TYR A 150 34.75 -25.98 -11.61
C TYR A 150 36.26 -25.73 -11.64
N GLY A 151 37.07 -26.71 -11.27
CA GLY A 151 38.53 -26.61 -11.31
C GLY A 151 39.14 -25.62 -10.33
N LEU A 152 38.53 -25.43 -9.16
CA LEU A 152 39.12 -24.62 -8.11
C LEU A 152 40.32 -25.39 -7.48
N PRO A 153 41.44 -24.70 -7.20
CA PRO A 153 42.59 -25.33 -6.57
C PRO A 153 42.26 -25.71 -5.12
N ALA A 154 42.58 -26.94 -4.72
CA ALA A 154 42.28 -27.46 -3.40
C ALA A 154 42.94 -26.66 -2.26
N ASN A 155 44.11 -26.08 -2.49
CA ASN A 155 44.84 -25.26 -1.55
C ASN A 155 44.27 -23.84 -1.37
N ALA A 156 43.26 -23.46 -2.14
CA ALA A 156 42.50 -22.21 -1.92
C ALA A 156 41.26 -22.41 -1.03
N LEU A 157 40.91 -23.67 -0.71
CA LEU A 157 39.67 -24.00 -0.01
C LEU A 157 39.86 -24.19 1.50
N TYR A 158 38.90 -23.73 2.26
CA TYR A 158 38.74 -23.92 3.69
C TYR A 158 37.32 -24.44 3.95
N ALA A 159 37.19 -25.30 4.99
CA ALA A 159 35.89 -25.76 5.44
C ALA A 159 35.71 -25.48 6.94
N THR A 160 34.48 -25.14 7.34
CA THR A 160 34.15 -25.02 8.76
C THR A 160 33.28 -26.20 9.20
N TYR A 161 33.19 -26.44 10.49
CA TYR A 161 32.25 -27.38 11.10
C TYR A 161 31.71 -26.80 12.40
N PHE A 162 30.52 -27.23 12.81
CA PHE A 162 29.94 -26.75 14.08
C PHE A 162 30.77 -27.22 15.27
N GLY A 163 31.36 -26.28 15.98
CA GLY A 163 32.24 -26.51 17.14
C GLY A 163 31.52 -26.85 18.44
N GLY A 164 30.18 -26.89 18.45
CA GLY A 164 29.36 -27.17 19.62
C GLY A 164 28.91 -25.91 20.36
N ASN A 165 27.94 -26.09 21.26
CA ASN A 165 27.47 -25.07 22.20
C ASN A 165 27.09 -25.75 23.54
N GLU A 166 27.94 -25.69 24.52
CA GLU A 166 27.73 -26.31 25.84
C GLU A 166 26.50 -25.75 26.56
N ALA A 167 26.25 -24.42 26.41
CA ALA A 167 25.11 -23.76 27.04
C ALA A 167 23.76 -24.25 26.48
N ALA A 168 23.74 -24.67 25.21
CA ALA A 168 22.57 -25.26 24.56
C ALA A 168 22.54 -26.79 24.63
N GLY A 169 23.54 -27.44 25.27
CA GLY A 169 23.64 -28.88 25.36
C GLY A 169 23.95 -29.60 24.03
N ILE A 170 24.52 -28.88 23.04
CA ILE A 170 24.79 -29.42 21.71
C ILE A 170 26.30 -29.62 21.55
N GLY A 171 26.71 -30.88 21.32
CA GLY A 171 28.11 -31.22 21.11
C GLY A 171 28.65 -30.80 19.74
N PRO A 172 29.98 -30.80 19.54
CA PRO A 172 30.60 -30.49 18.26
C PRO A 172 30.29 -31.54 17.19
N ASP A 173 30.21 -31.13 15.93
CA ASP A 173 29.98 -32.00 14.78
C ASP A 173 31.30 -32.62 14.28
N LEU A 174 31.84 -33.58 15.06
CA LEU A 174 33.10 -34.27 14.76
C LEU A 174 33.00 -35.18 13.52
N GLU A 175 31.79 -35.62 13.13
CA GLU A 175 31.59 -36.39 11.93
C GLU A 175 31.89 -35.52 10.69
N THR A 176 31.36 -34.31 10.62
CA THR A 176 31.65 -33.34 9.55
C THR A 176 33.14 -33.00 9.50
N LYS A 177 33.78 -32.79 10.66
CA LYS A 177 35.22 -32.57 10.73
C LYS A 177 36.01 -33.72 10.08
N ALA A 178 35.74 -34.95 10.51
CA ALA A 178 36.43 -36.14 9.99
C ALA A 178 36.20 -36.37 8.47
N LEU A 179 35.02 -36.00 7.95
CA LEU A 179 34.73 -36.08 6.54
C LEU A 179 35.56 -35.07 5.73
N TRP A 180 35.72 -33.85 6.20
CA TRP A 180 36.54 -32.83 5.55
C TRP A 180 38.04 -33.11 5.63
N GLU A 181 38.54 -33.66 6.74
CA GLU A 181 39.95 -34.05 6.89
C GLU A 181 40.40 -35.13 5.91
N ARG A 182 39.47 -35.76 5.17
CA ARG A 182 39.80 -36.65 4.04
C ARG A 182 40.28 -35.87 2.80
N TYR A 183 39.96 -34.61 2.70
CA TYR A 183 40.20 -33.75 1.54
C TYR A 183 41.12 -32.56 1.83
N LEU A 184 41.05 -32.04 3.03
CA LEU A 184 41.76 -30.86 3.48
C LEU A 184 42.67 -31.20 4.65
N PRO A 185 43.83 -30.55 4.78
CA PRO A 185 44.68 -30.70 5.98
C PRO A 185 43.95 -30.08 7.19
N PRO A 186 44.18 -30.57 8.42
CA PRO A 186 43.47 -30.13 9.63
C PRO A 186 43.46 -28.61 9.86
N GLN A 187 44.48 -27.88 9.41
CA GLN A 187 44.62 -26.43 9.54
C GLN A 187 43.64 -25.65 8.65
N ARG A 188 42.97 -26.33 7.71
CA ARG A 188 41.96 -25.77 6.83
C ARG A 188 40.53 -26.24 7.15
N VAL A 189 40.39 -27.01 8.28
CA VAL A 189 39.09 -27.48 8.78
C VAL A 189 38.82 -26.86 10.14
N LEU A 190 38.03 -25.79 10.19
CA LEU A 190 37.96 -24.89 11.34
C LEU A 190 36.65 -25.05 12.12
N PRO A 191 36.69 -24.99 13.48
CA PRO A 191 35.46 -24.98 14.26
C PRO A 191 34.76 -23.61 14.18
N GLY A 192 33.46 -23.63 13.97
CA GLY A 192 32.63 -22.42 14.04
C GLY A 192 31.57 -22.47 15.13
N ASN A 193 30.99 -21.34 15.44
CA ASN A 193 30.05 -21.12 16.53
C ASN A 193 28.57 -21.28 16.11
N MET A 194 27.62 -20.98 17.01
CA MET A 194 26.18 -21.04 16.74
C MET A 194 25.71 -20.05 15.68
N LYS A 195 26.40 -18.93 15.51
CA LYS A 195 26.02 -17.90 14.52
C LYS A 195 26.39 -18.35 13.10
N ASP A 196 27.58 -18.95 12.96
CA ASP A 196 28.13 -19.23 11.64
C ASP A 196 27.84 -20.68 11.21
N ASN A 197 27.90 -21.64 12.12
CA ASN A 197 27.81 -23.08 11.82
C ASN A 197 26.60 -23.82 12.42
N PHE A 198 25.55 -23.11 12.86
CA PHE A 198 24.25 -23.69 13.20
C PHE A 198 23.13 -22.92 12.55
N TRP A 199 22.68 -23.41 11.40
CA TRP A 199 21.68 -22.70 10.62
C TRP A 199 20.25 -22.92 11.13
N MET A 200 19.45 -21.86 11.13
CA MET A 200 18.02 -21.89 11.49
C MET A 200 17.22 -21.05 10.51
N MET A 201 16.08 -21.57 10.06
CA MET A 201 15.22 -20.89 9.11
C MET A 201 14.66 -19.57 9.65
N GLY A 202 14.32 -19.55 10.94
CA GLY A 202 13.79 -18.43 11.67
C GLY A 202 14.01 -18.63 13.17
N ASP A 203 13.19 -17.99 14.00
CA ASP A 203 13.19 -18.27 15.43
C ASP A 203 12.63 -19.67 15.72
N THR A 204 11.68 -20.11 14.91
CA THR A 204 11.13 -21.47 14.92
C THR A 204 11.32 -22.13 13.56
N GLY A 205 11.23 -23.46 13.52
CA GLY A 205 11.28 -24.24 12.28
C GLY A 205 12.51 -25.13 12.14
N PRO A 206 12.72 -25.72 10.94
CA PRO A 206 13.81 -26.64 10.67
C PRO A 206 15.16 -26.00 10.91
N CYS A 207 16.08 -26.75 11.54
CA CYS A 207 17.43 -26.27 11.85
C CYS A 207 18.41 -27.44 12.01
N GLY A 208 19.70 -27.10 12.03
CA GLY A 208 20.76 -28.06 12.27
C GLY A 208 22.15 -27.47 12.11
N PRO A 209 23.20 -28.23 12.51
CA PRO A 209 24.59 -27.85 12.28
C PRO A 209 24.85 -27.73 10.78
N CYS A 210 25.77 -26.87 10.41
CA CYS A 210 26.17 -26.69 9.03
C CYS A 210 27.68 -26.62 8.86
N THR A 211 28.14 -26.75 7.63
CA THR A 211 29.51 -26.59 7.19
C THR A 211 29.56 -25.59 6.05
N GLU A 212 30.43 -24.62 6.17
CA GLU A 212 30.66 -23.61 5.17
C GLU A 212 31.93 -23.88 4.41
N ILE A 213 31.93 -23.60 3.11
CA ILE A 213 33.13 -23.72 2.27
C ILE A 213 33.53 -22.29 1.88
N HIS A 214 34.74 -21.93 2.24
CA HIS A 214 35.35 -20.64 1.98
C HIS A 214 36.47 -20.77 0.94
N VAL A 215 36.66 -19.70 0.16
CA VAL A 215 37.71 -19.61 -0.82
C VAL A 215 38.64 -18.44 -0.54
N ASP A 216 39.93 -18.68 -0.46
CA ASP A 216 40.94 -17.63 -0.61
C ASP A 216 41.02 -17.24 -2.10
N ARG A 217 40.44 -16.11 -2.44
CA ARG A 217 40.39 -15.62 -3.82
C ARG A 217 41.77 -15.44 -4.44
N LEU A 218 42.73 -14.92 -3.66
CA LEU A 218 44.08 -14.64 -4.19
C LEU A 218 44.82 -15.93 -4.56
N THR A 219 44.79 -16.94 -3.69
CA THR A 219 45.31 -18.27 -4.02
C THR A 219 44.54 -18.90 -5.20
N ALA A 220 43.21 -18.73 -5.25
CA ALA A 220 42.41 -19.21 -6.37
C ALA A 220 42.73 -18.50 -7.71
N MET A 221 43.21 -17.26 -7.67
CA MET A 221 43.66 -16.51 -8.84
C MET A 221 45.07 -16.87 -9.32
N GLY A 222 45.79 -17.71 -8.53
CA GLY A 222 47.14 -18.16 -8.89
C GLY A 222 48.24 -17.39 -8.17
N GLU A 223 47.92 -16.62 -7.12
CA GLU A 223 48.95 -16.07 -6.22
C GLU A 223 49.54 -17.16 -5.34
N GLU A 224 50.63 -16.86 -4.64
CA GLU A 224 51.28 -17.79 -3.72
C GLU A 224 50.28 -18.29 -2.68
N GLU A 225 50.40 -19.56 -2.31
CA GLU A 225 49.55 -20.19 -1.30
C GLU A 225 49.70 -19.48 0.05
N ARG A 226 48.56 -19.10 0.63
CA ARG A 226 48.51 -18.39 1.92
C ARG A 226 47.79 -19.26 2.95
N MET A 227 48.23 -19.16 4.20
CA MET A 227 47.46 -19.68 5.35
C MET A 227 46.63 -18.50 5.90
N VAL A 228 45.32 -18.54 5.63
CA VAL A 228 44.37 -17.47 5.99
C VAL A 228 43.23 -17.99 6.90
N ALA A 229 43.52 -19.00 7.72
CA ALA A 229 42.57 -19.58 8.64
C ALA A 229 41.97 -18.55 9.63
N ASP A 230 42.77 -17.56 10.01
CA ASP A 230 42.41 -16.42 10.87
C ASP A 230 41.50 -15.39 10.21
N LYS A 231 41.26 -15.52 8.91
CA LYS A 231 40.41 -14.61 8.10
C LYS A 231 39.05 -15.23 7.73
N VAL A 232 38.87 -16.53 8.03
CA VAL A 232 37.60 -17.22 7.78
C VAL A 232 36.54 -16.69 8.74
N ASN A 233 35.39 -16.24 8.22
CA ASN A 233 34.30 -15.58 8.97
C ASN A 233 34.67 -14.25 9.66
N GLU A 234 35.77 -13.59 9.21
CA GLU A 234 36.24 -12.29 9.74
C GLU A 234 35.96 -11.12 8.77
N SER A 235 34.99 -11.27 7.84
CA SER A 235 34.63 -10.26 6.85
C SER A 235 35.78 -9.80 5.94
N ASP A 236 36.82 -10.66 5.75
CA ASP A 236 37.90 -10.37 4.80
C ASP A 236 37.40 -10.46 3.36
N PRO A 237 37.57 -9.42 2.51
CA PRO A 237 37.04 -9.42 1.14
C PRO A 237 37.72 -10.44 0.21
N ASP A 238 38.88 -10.95 0.56
CA ASP A 238 39.63 -11.95 -0.22
C ASP A 238 39.41 -13.39 0.28
N VAL A 239 38.74 -13.61 1.44
CA VAL A 239 38.43 -14.93 2.00
C VAL A 239 36.92 -15.02 2.20
N ILE A 240 36.22 -15.53 1.22
CA ILE A 240 34.75 -15.49 1.20
C ILE A 240 34.12 -16.86 1.33
N GLU A 241 33.03 -16.92 2.09
CA GLU A 241 32.10 -18.05 2.05
C GLU A 241 31.42 -18.10 0.67
N ILE A 242 31.47 -19.27 0.02
CA ILE A 242 30.78 -19.51 -1.25
C ILE A 242 29.62 -20.48 -1.11
N TRP A 243 29.66 -21.42 -0.18
CA TRP A 243 28.68 -22.49 -0.04
C TRP A 243 28.45 -22.90 1.41
N ASN A 244 27.19 -22.96 1.84
CA ASN A 244 26.79 -23.49 3.11
C ASN A 244 26.01 -24.81 2.91
N ASN A 245 26.43 -25.88 3.58
CA ASN A 245 25.77 -27.19 3.59
C ASN A 245 25.15 -27.41 4.97
N VAL A 246 23.85 -27.40 5.08
CA VAL A 246 23.10 -27.51 6.32
C VAL A 246 22.58 -28.94 6.51
N PHE A 247 22.84 -29.51 7.67
CA PHE A 247 22.40 -30.83 8.08
C PHE A 247 21.15 -30.71 8.95
N ILE A 248 20.00 -30.56 8.30
CA ILE A 248 18.70 -30.35 8.95
C ILE A 248 18.29 -31.63 9.67
N GLN A 249 18.26 -31.58 11.00
CA GLN A 249 17.90 -32.72 11.85
C GLN A 249 17.07 -32.36 13.07
N PHE A 250 16.80 -31.07 13.28
CA PHE A 250 15.97 -30.58 14.38
C PHE A 250 14.88 -29.61 13.86
N ASN A 251 13.81 -29.51 14.66
CA ASN A 251 12.84 -28.43 14.62
C ASN A 251 13.03 -27.57 15.88
N ALA A 252 13.28 -26.27 15.70
CA ALA A 252 13.36 -25.33 16.81
C ALA A 252 11.96 -24.87 17.20
N GLU A 253 11.60 -25.02 18.46
CA GLU A 253 10.34 -24.61 19.04
C GLU A 253 10.55 -23.79 20.30
N TYR A 254 9.61 -22.90 20.59
CA TYR A 254 9.55 -22.13 21.82
C TYR A 254 8.19 -22.26 22.45
N PRO A 255 8.08 -22.35 23.77
CA PRO A 255 6.84 -22.14 24.47
C PRO A 255 6.38 -20.68 24.26
N GLN A 256 5.08 -20.39 24.44
CA GLN A 256 4.52 -19.04 24.22
C GLN A 256 5.28 -17.97 25.04
N GLU A 257 5.64 -18.28 26.28
CA GLU A 257 6.46 -17.40 27.15
C GLU A 257 7.80 -17.01 26.50
N GLY A 258 8.43 -17.95 25.79
CA GLY A 258 9.68 -17.71 25.08
C GLY A 258 9.50 -16.81 23.85
N LEU A 259 8.42 -17.01 23.10
CA LEU A 259 8.07 -16.16 21.97
C LEU A 259 7.75 -14.74 22.41
N ASP A 260 7.00 -14.58 23.50
CA ASP A 260 6.68 -13.28 24.09
C ASP A 260 7.94 -12.56 24.59
N ALA A 261 8.89 -13.31 25.18
CA ALA A 261 10.18 -12.77 25.61
C ALA A 261 11.03 -12.28 24.43
N LEU A 262 11.09 -13.05 23.33
CA LEU A 262 11.78 -12.66 22.10
C LEU A 262 11.13 -11.43 21.47
N GLN A 263 9.81 -11.41 21.34
CA GLN A 263 9.07 -10.26 20.81
C GLN A 263 9.32 -9.01 21.65
N LYS A 264 9.30 -9.14 22.97
CA LYS A 264 9.59 -8.03 23.89
C LYS A 264 11.00 -7.51 23.74
N TRP A 265 11.99 -8.41 23.61
CA TRP A 265 13.38 -8.05 23.37
C TRP A 265 13.54 -7.29 22.04
N ASP A 266 13.00 -7.86 20.96
CA ASP A 266 13.17 -7.32 19.61
C ASP A 266 12.42 -5.98 19.42
N SER A 267 11.27 -5.79 20.10
CA SER A 267 10.50 -4.54 20.10
C SER A 267 11.04 -3.47 21.05
N THR A 268 11.98 -3.81 21.97
CA THR A 268 12.56 -2.86 22.92
C THR A 268 13.75 -2.14 22.31
N PRO A 269 13.78 -0.81 22.26
CA PRO A 269 14.94 -0.03 21.79
C PRO A 269 16.21 -0.42 22.55
N GLU A 270 17.34 -0.46 21.86
CA GLU A 270 18.63 -0.90 22.42
C GLU A 270 19.00 -0.16 23.71
N ALA A 271 18.77 1.15 23.76
CA ALA A 271 19.01 1.97 24.95
C ALA A 271 18.17 1.57 26.18
N GLU A 272 17.06 0.86 25.97
CA GLU A 272 16.13 0.44 27.03
C GLU A 272 16.24 -1.05 27.37
N ARG A 273 16.94 -1.85 26.56
CA ARG A 273 17.11 -3.29 26.78
C ARG A 273 17.77 -3.64 28.11
N GLY A 274 18.59 -2.73 28.66
CA GLY A 274 19.17 -2.90 30.02
C GLY A 274 18.15 -2.94 31.15
N LYS A 275 16.89 -2.58 30.93
CA LYS A 275 15.76 -2.66 31.90
C LYS A 275 15.04 -4.02 31.82
N LEU A 276 15.32 -4.85 30.81
CA LEU A 276 14.70 -6.15 30.65
C LEU A 276 15.33 -7.18 31.59
N PRO A 277 14.61 -8.27 31.91
CA PRO A 277 15.14 -9.32 32.79
C PRO A 277 16.26 -10.16 32.15
N TRP A 278 16.51 -10.00 30.86
CA TRP A 278 17.53 -10.71 30.09
C TRP A 278 18.64 -9.74 29.65
N LYS A 279 19.87 -10.21 29.64
CA LYS A 279 21.06 -9.42 29.23
C LYS A 279 21.28 -9.42 27.71
N SER A 280 20.80 -10.48 27.05
CA SER A 280 20.94 -10.65 25.60
C SER A 280 19.80 -11.51 25.04
N ARG A 281 19.55 -11.40 23.71
CA ARG A 281 18.66 -12.29 22.98
C ARG A 281 19.09 -13.76 23.11
N ALA A 282 20.39 -14.00 23.11
CA ALA A 282 20.96 -15.34 23.24
C ALA A 282 20.61 -16.00 24.61
N GLU A 283 20.46 -15.22 25.69
CA GLU A 283 20.04 -15.74 27.00
C GLU A 283 18.57 -16.22 26.95
N ILE A 284 17.68 -15.49 26.25
CA ILE A 284 16.30 -15.91 26.03
C ILE A 284 16.27 -17.20 25.21
N GLU A 285 17.03 -17.23 24.12
CA GLU A 285 17.15 -18.38 23.25
C GLU A 285 17.67 -19.63 24.01
N ALA A 286 18.72 -19.48 24.77
CA ALA A 286 19.29 -20.59 25.58
C ALA A 286 18.27 -21.11 26.60
N LYS A 287 17.46 -20.24 27.20
CA LYS A 287 16.48 -20.63 28.22
C LYS A 287 15.25 -21.33 27.65
N TYR A 288 14.71 -20.84 26.52
CA TYR A 288 13.39 -21.24 26.08
C TYR A 288 13.38 -22.08 24.79
N ARG A 289 14.45 -22.05 23.97
CA ARG A 289 14.52 -22.84 22.73
C ARG A 289 14.59 -24.34 23.06
N LYS A 290 13.73 -25.10 22.38
CA LYS A 290 13.76 -26.57 22.38
C LYS A 290 14.09 -27.05 20.97
N LEU A 291 15.07 -27.94 20.85
CA LEU A 291 15.43 -28.59 19.59
C LEU A 291 14.82 -30.01 19.60
N ILE A 292 13.78 -30.18 18.79
CA ILE A 292 13.07 -31.45 18.67
C ILE A 292 13.63 -32.19 17.47
N PRO A 293 14.14 -33.43 17.61
CA PRO A 293 14.65 -34.22 16.49
C PRO A 293 13.54 -34.40 15.41
N LEU A 294 13.87 -34.19 14.15
CA LEU A 294 12.99 -34.48 13.04
C LEU A 294 12.86 -35.98 12.78
N PRO A 295 11.74 -36.46 12.16
CA PRO A 295 11.55 -37.87 11.84
C PRO A 295 12.59 -38.43 10.87
N ALA A 296 13.18 -37.57 10.04
CA ALA A 296 14.26 -37.90 9.08
C ALA A 296 15.34 -36.84 9.11
N LYS A 297 16.55 -37.24 8.69
CA LYS A 297 17.66 -36.30 8.46
C LYS A 297 17.66 -35.82 7.05
N HIS A 298 17.86 -34.52 6.84
CA HIS A 298 17.79 -33.88 5.55
C HIS A 298 19.07 -33.08 5.27
N VAL A 299 19.32 -32.81 4.01
CA VAL A 299 20.37 -31.89 3.57
C VAL A 299 19.71 -30.70 2.90
N ASP A 300 20.08 -29.51 3.29
CA ASP A 300 19.81 -28.24 2.63
C ASP A 300 21.14 -27.59 2.29
N THR A 301 21.30 -27.12 1.04
CA THR A 301 22.51 -26.40 0.69
C THR A 301 22.19 -25.08 0.01
N GLY A 302 23.05 -24.09 0.23
CA GLY A 302 22.93 -22.78 -0.39
C GLY A 302 24.28 -22.24 -0.81
N MET A 303 24.51 -22.18 -2.15
CA MET A 303 25.70 -21.59 -2.73
C MET A 303 25.34 -20.29 -3.45
N GLY A 304 25.98 -19.18 -3.07
CA GLY A 304 25.77 -17.89 -3.72
C GLY A 304 26.33 -17.91 -5.15
N LEU A 305 25.44 -17.83 -6.16
CA LEU A 305 25.86 -17.83 -7.56
C LEU A 305 26.83 -16.66 -7.84
N GLU A 306 26.50 -15.43 -7.43
CA GLU A 306 27.32 -14.24 -7.68
C GLU A 306 28.72 -14.37 -7.06
N ARG A 307 28.80 -14.95 -5.84
CA ARG A 307 30.09 -15.22 -5.19
C ARG A 307 30.90 -16.24 -5.97
N LEU A 308 30.28 -17.36 -6.36
CA LEU A 308 30.92 -18.40 -7.14
C LEU A 308 31.39 -17.87 -8.50
N VAL A 309 30.54 -17.09 -9.21
CA VAL A 309 30.88 -16.50 -10.51
C VAL A 309 32.12 -15.60 -10.39
N SER A 310 32.20 -14.78 -9.35
CA SER A 310 33.35 -13.88 -9.13
C SER A 310 34.65 -14.68 -8.95
N VAL A 311 34.60 -15.75 -8.17
CA VAL A 311 35.77 -16.63 -7.97
C VAL A 311 36.19 -17.30 -9.28
N LEU A 312 35.25 -17.88 -10.02
CA LEU A 312 35.53 -18.60 -11.27
C LEU A 312 36.02 -17.67 -12.39
N GLN A 313 35.47 -16.46 -12.49
CA GLN A 313 35.88 -15.44 -13.45
C GLN A 313 37.14 -14.65 -13.02
N ASN A 314 37.79 -15.04 -11.91
CA ASN A 314 38.96 -14.34 -11.37
C ASN A 314 38.70 -12.85 -11.09
N LYS A 315 37.55 -12.53 -10.46
CA LYS A 315 37.17 -11.17 -10.05
C LYS A 315 37.24 -11.01 -8.56
N ARG A 316 37.70 -9.87 -8.08
CA ARG A 316 37.73 -9.54 -6.65
C ARG A 316 36.41 -9.00 -6.12
N SER A 317 35.47 -8.70 -7.02
CA SER A 317 34.13 -8.24 -6.69
C SER A 317 33.09 -9.00 -7.49
N ASN A 318 31.96 -9.32 -6.86
CA ASN A 318 30.78 -9.88 -7.54
C ASN A 318 30.27 -8.90 -8.62
N TYR A 319 30.43 -7.61 -8.36
CA TYR A 319 30.03 -6.53 -9.27
C TYR A 319 30.85 -6.46 -10.55
N ASP A 320 32.07 -7.02 -10.61
CA ASP A 320 32.94 -7.01 -11.77
C ASP A 320 32.67 -8.17 -12.74
N THR A 321 31.60 -8.92 -12.50
CA THR A 321 31.22 -10.13 -13.27
C THR A 321 30.23 -9.78 -14.40
N ASP A 322 29.99 -10.77 -15.28
CA ASP A 322 29.00 -10.70 -16.34
C ASP A 322 27.55 -10.57 -15.83
N VAL A 323 27.34 -10.77 -14.54
CA VAL A 323 26.05 -10.54 -13.86
C VAL A 323 25.69 -9.06 -13.84
N PHE A 324 26.66 -8.17 -13.54
CA PHE A 324 26.44 -6.74 -13.29
C PHE A 324 26.95 -5.82 -14.39
N MET A 325 28.04 -6.21 -15.08
CA MET A 325 28.67 -5.35 -16.09
C MET A 325 27.71 -4.86 -17.19
N PRO A 326 26.75 -5.67 -17.71
CA PRO A 326 25.78 -5.16 -18.68
C PRO A 326 24.86 -4.07 -18.11
N ILE A 327 24.51 -4.16 -16.81
CA ILE A 327 23.69 -3.15 -16.13
C ILE A 327 24.52 -1.86 -15.94
N PHE A 328 25.80 -1.96 -15.58
CA PHE A 328 26.68 -0.78 -15.46
C PHE A 328 26.84 -0.03 -16.78
N ALA A 329 27.03 -0.78 -17.89
CA ALA A 329 27.07 -0.19 -19.22
C ALA A 329 25.78 0.55 -19.58
N ALA A 330 24.62 0.06 -19.13
CA ALA A 330 23.35 0.74 -19.32
C ALA A 330 23.21 1.97 -18.43
N ILE A 331 23.63 1.91 -17.17
CA ILE A 331 23.65 3.06 -16.26
C ILE A 331 24.51 4.19 -16.84
N GLU A 332 25.71 3.86 -17.36
CA GLU A 332 26.60 4.84 -17.97
C GLU A 332 25.94 5.54 -19.17
N ARG A 333 25.24 4.81 -20.03
CA ARG A 333 24.50 5.39 -21.17
C ARG A 333 23.32 6.27 -20.76
N LEU A 334 22.68 6.00 -19.64
CA LEU A 334 21.46 6.67 -19.18
C LEU A 334 21.72 7.83 -18.22
N THR A 335 22.97 8.02 -17.82
CA THR A 335 23.34 9.05 -16.82
C THR A 335 24.44 9.97 -17.36
N SER A 336 24.72 11.03 -16.62
CA SER A 336 25.86 11.93 -16.87
C SER A 336 26.94 11.69 -15.80
N ALA A 337 27.28 10.43 -15.55
CA ALA A 337 28.24 10.03 -14.54
C ALA A 337 29.60 10.70 -14.77
N PRO A 338 30.32 11.13 -13.73
CA PRO A 338 31.63 11.75 -13.85
C PRO A 338 32.70 10.85 -14.49
N HIS A 339 32.56 9.53 -14.32
CA HIS A 339 33.39 8.50 -14.95
C HIS A 339 32.60 7.17 -14.99
N GLY A 340 33.02 6.23 -15.85
CA GLY A 340 32.51 4.86 -15.85
C GLY A 340 32.89 4.11 -14.56
N TYR A 341 32.22 3.00 -14.31
CA TYR A 341 32.52 2.14 -13.14
C TYR A 341 33.99 1.70 -13.13
N SER A 342 34.67 1.87 -12.00
CA SER A 342 36.09 1.59 -11.85
C SER A 342 36.44 0.69 -10.66
N GLY A 343 35.47 0.18 -9.91
CA GLY A 343 35.64 -0.78 -8.81
C GLY A 343 36.20 -0.21 -7.50
N ARG A 344 36.21 1.12 -7.34
CA ARG A 344 36.73 1.79 -6.12
C ARG A 344 35.77 1.61 -4.95
N LEU A 345 36.35 1.56 -3.73
CA LEU A 345 35.63 1.42 -2.47
C LEU A 345 36.06 2.46 -1.45
N GLY A 346 35.16 2.76 -0.51
CA GLY A 346 35.44 3.60 0.65
C GLY A 346 36.04 4.95 0.27
N ALA A 347 37.12 5.37 0.91
CA ALA A 347 37.78 6.68 0.66
C ALA A 347 38.38 6.83 -0.74
N ALA A 348 38.60 5.74 -1.50
CA ALA A 348 39.08 5.77 -2.87
C ALA A 348 37.96 6.12 -3.88
N ASP A 349 36.69 5.87 -3.53
CA ASP A 349 35.50 6.19 -4.33
C ASP A 349 35.06 7.65 -4.08
N LYS A 350 35.79 8.59 -4.65
CA LYS A 350 35.51 10.02 -4.50
C LYS A 350 34.15 10.37 -5.09
N GLY A 351 33.26 10.93 -4.26
CA GLY A 351 31.90 11.30 -4.65
C GLY A 351 30.93 10.13 -4.73
N ASN A 352 31.29 8.95 -4.24
CA ASN A 352 30.47 7.74 -4.19
C ASN A 352 29.95 7.31 -5.56
N VAL A 353 30.73 7.52 -6.63
CA VAL A 353 30.33 7.21 -8.01
C VAL A 353 30.26 5.71 -8.23
N ASP A 354 31.31 4.96 -7.86
CA ASP A 354 31.32 3.50 -7.97
C ASP A 354 30.30 2.84 -7.04
N THR A 355 30.11 3.40 -5.85
CA THR A 355 29.04 3.00 -4.91
C THR A 355 27.66 3.19 -5.55
N ALA A 356 27.43 4.30 -6.25
CA ALA A 356 26.16 4.56 -6.94
C ALA A 356 25.88 3.52 -8.04
N TYR A 357 26.87 3.14 -8.84
CA TYR A 357 26.74 2.06 -9.83
C TYR A 357 26.31 0.75 -9.18
N ARG A 358 26.97 0.34 -8.09
CA ARG A 358 26.65 -0.92 -7.39
C ARG A 358 25.24 -0.89 -6.81
N VAL A 359 24.88 0.18 -6.10
CA VAL A 359 23.54 0.34 -5.50
C VAL A 359 22.45 0.31 -6.57
N ILE A 360 22.60 1.05 -7.66
CA ILE A 360 21.59 1.12 -8.72
C ILE A 360 21.42 -0.24 -9.40
N ALA A 361 22.52 -0.93 -9.71
CA ALA A 361 22.47 -2.23 -10.38
C ALA A 361 21.87 -3.34 -9.51
N ASP A 362 22.23 -3.39 -8.23
CA ASP A 362 21.61 -4.32 -7.27
C ASP A 362 20.12 -4.04 -7.13
N HIS A 363 19.76 -2.79 -6.93
CA HIS A 363 18.38 -2.41 -6.62
C HIS A 363 17.42 -2.56 -7.81
N ILE A 364 17.88 -2.35 -9.05
CA ILE A 364 17.03 -2.60 -10.21
C ILE A 364 16.79 -4.10 -10.40
N ARG A 365 17.79 -4.98 -10.11
CA ARG A 365 17.57 -6.42 -10.10
C ARG A 365 16.50 -6.79 -9.08
N THR A 366 16.67 -6.38 -7.84
CA THR A 366 15.73 -6.66 -6.74
C THR A 366 14.32 -6.25 -7.08
N LEU A 367 14.13 -5.02 -7.56
CA LEU A 367 12.80 -4.49 -7.87
C LEU A 367 12.18 -5.18 -9.09
N THR A 368 12.97 -5.49 -10.12
CA THR A 368 12.46 -6.17 -11.31
C THR A 368 11.92 -7.54 -10.94
N PHE A 369 12.66 -8.33 -10.17
CA PHE A 369 12.22 -9.66 -9.73
C PHE A 369 11.03 -9.58 -8.76
N ALA A 370 11.11 -8.76 -7.72
CA ALA A 370 10.05 -8.65 -6.71
C ALA A 370 8.71 -8.17 -7.29
N ILE A 371 8.75 -7.21 -8.23
CA ILE A 371 7.54 -6.70 -8.88
C ILE A 371 6.99 -7.73 -9.88
N THR A 372 7.84 -8.44 -10.59
CA THR A 372 7.41 -9.56 -11.44
C THR A 372 6.70 -10.64 -10.62
N ASP A 373 7.23 -10.97 -9.45
CA ASP A 373 6.65 -11.94 -8.50
C ASP A 373 5.43 -11.40 -7.73
N GLY A 374 4.95 -10.18 -8.05
CA GLY A 374 3.68 -9.64 -7.57
C GLY A 374 3.76 -8.60 -6.44
N ALA A 375 4.92 -8.30 -5.88
CA ALA A 375 5.04 -7.22 -4.90
C ALA A 375 4.98 -5.84 -5.57
N VAL A 376 4.44 -4.84 -4.87
CA VAL A 376 4.34 -3.46 -5.36
C VAL A 376 4.86 -2.51 -4.27
N PRO A 377 5.66 -1.49 -4.62
CA PRO A 377 6.06 -0.47 -3.67
C PRO A 377 4.86 0.18 -2.97
N SER A 378 4.86 0.21 -1.63
CA SER A 378 3.76 0.75 -0.82
C SER A 378 4.27 1.37 0.49
N ASN A 379 3.37 1.79 1.39
CA ASN A 379 3.74 2.39 2.68
C ASN A 379 3.90 1.37 3.82
N VAL A 380 3.55 0.11 3.60
CA VAL A 380 3.53 -0.91 4.65
C VAL A 380 4.18 -2.21 4.21
N GLY A 381 4.68 -2.99 5.17
CA GLY A 381 5.21 -4.33 4.98
C GLY A 381 6.30 -4.41 3.90
N ARG A 382 6.26 -5.45 3.08
CA ARG A 382 7.24 -5.67 2.01
C ARG A 382 7.25 -4.57 0.95
N GLY A 383 6.10 -3.95 0.67
CA GLY A 383 6.02 -2.84 -0.29
C GLY A 383 6.78 -1.61 0.19
N TYR A 384 6.85 -1.36 1.49
CA TYR A 384 7.67 -0.31 2.09
C TYR A 384 9.17 -0.57 1.87
N VAL A 385 9.61 -1.82 2.03
CA VAL A 385 11.00 -2.21 1.77
C VAL A 385 11.36 -1.96 0.29
N LEU A 386 10.51 -2.38 -0.65
CA LEU A 386 10.74 -2.12 -2.08
C LEU A 386 10.77 -0.62 -2.40
N ARG A 387 9.93 0.18 -1.74
CA ARG A 387 9.94 1.64 -1.87
C ARG A 387 11.24 2.26 -1.37
N ARG A 388 11.80 1.78 -0.25
CA ARG A 388 13.10 2.19 0.27
C ARG A 388 14.21 1.91 -0.76
N ILE A 389 14.28 0.68 -1.27
CA ILE A 389 15.23 0.24 -2.28
C ILE A 389 15.17 1.15 -3.52
N LEU A 390 13.98 1.40 -4.05
CA LEU A 390 13.77 2.27 -5.21
C LEU A 390 14.26 3.70 -4.95
N ARG A 391 13.85 4.30 -3.84
CA ARG A 391 14.21 5.68 -3.50
C ARG A 391 15.71 5.84 -3.26
N ARG A 392 16.35 4.84 -2.66
CA ARG A 392 17.81 4.81 -2.49
C ARG A 392 18.52 4.84 -3.84
N ALA A 393 18.14 3.98 -4.79
CA ALA A 393 18.70 3.94 -6.13
C ALA A 393 18.49 5.24 -6.90
N VAL A 394 17.27 5.79 -6.88
CA VAL A 394 16.95 7.06 -7.56
C VAL A 394 17.77 8.23 -7.00
N ARG A 395 17.96 8.29 -5.67
CA ARG A 395 18.82 9.31 -5.05
C ARG A 395 20.25 9.20 -5.56
N TYR A 396 20.86 8.01 -5.48
CA TYR A 396 22.23 7.79 -5.94
C TYR A 396 22.40 8.17 -7.43
N GLY A 397 21.46 7.76 -8.28
CA GLY A 397 21.49 8.10 -9.69
C GLY A 397 21.44 9.60 -9.96
N ARG A 398 20.53 10.31 -9.28
CA ARG A 398 20.37 11.76 -9.49
C ARG A 398 21.50 12.58 -8.87
N GLN A 399 21.94 12.27 -7.65
CA GLN A 399 22.92 13.06 -6.94
C GLN A 399 24.36 12.76 -7.36
N MET A 400 24.71 11.48 -7.56
CA MET A 400 26.09 11.07 -7.85
C MET A 400 26.36 10.90 -9.35
N LEU A 401 25.37 10.45 -10.12
CA LEU A 401 25.55 10.16 -11.55
C LEU A 401 24.83 11.15 -12.47
N GLY A 402 24.21 12.22 -11.95
CA GLY A 402 23.53 13.23 -12.76
C GLY A 402 22.38 12.68 -13.62
N ALA A 403 21.74 11.62 -13.19
CA ALA A 403 20.64 10.96 -13.92
C ALA A 403 19.39 11.84 -14.00
N LYS A 404 18.67 11.76 -15.11
CA LYS A 404 17.36 12.39 -15.28
C LYS A 404 16.26 11.50 -14.71
N THR A 405 15.13 12.09 -14.34
CA THR A 405 13.95 11.33 -13.92
C THR A 405 13.51 10.36 -15.02
N GLY A 406 13.18 9.14 -14.65
CA GLY A 406 12.80 8.05 -15.57
C GLY A 406 13.99 7.19 -16.02
N PHE A 407 15.22 7.46 -15.59
CA PHE A 407 16.38 6.67 -15.95
C PHE A 407 16.32 5.26 -15.37
N PHE A 408 15.85 5.17 -14.13
CA PHE A 408 15.85 3.91 -13.38
C PHE A 408 14.91 2.87 -13.97
N ALA A 409 13.71 3.29 -14.38
CA ALA A 409 12.77 2.43 -15.09
C ALA A 409 13.31 1.90 -16.42
N GLN A 410 14.18 2.65 -17.11
CA GLN A 410 14.79 2.24 -18.37
C GLN A 410 15.82 1.11 -18.22
N LEU A 411 16.24 0.76 -17.01
CA LEU A 411 17.12 -0.37 -16.73
C LEU A 411 16.39 -1.71 -16.68
N VAL A 412 15.05 -1.74 -16.55
CA VAL A 412 14.25 -2.97 -16.47
C VAL A 412 14.50 -3.91 -17.67
N PRO A 413 14.48 -3.45 -18.94
CA PRO A 413 14.76 -4.32 -20.08
C PRO A 413 16.11 -5.01 -20.00
N VAL A 414 17.14 -4.33 -19.48
CA VAL A 414 18.50 -4.91 -19.35
C VAL A 414 18.50 -6.08 -18.37
N VAL A 415 17.75 -5.97 -17.27
CA VAL A 415 17.58 -7.08 -16.31
C VAL A 415 16.81 -8.23 -16.96
N VAL A 416 15.74 -7.94 -17.70
CA VAL A 416 14.94 -8.94 -18.40
C VAL A 416 15.78 -9.68 -19.46
N ASP A 417 16.58 -8.97 -20.23
CA ASP A 417 17.45 -9.55 -21.24
C ASP A 417 18.53 -10.44 -20.60
N ARG A 418 19.10 -10.01 -19.48
CA ARG A 418 20.18 -10.75 -18.80
C ARG A 418 19.70 -12.01 -18.08
N PHE A 419 18.53 -11.99 -17.47
CA PHE A 419 18.03 -13.04 -16.58
C PHE A 419 16.82 -13.82 -17.12
N GLY A 420 16.20 -13.36 -18.21
CA GLY A 420 14.94 -13.92 -18.72
C GLY A 420 15.05 -15.34 -19.27
N ASP A 421 16.26 -15.86 -19.58
CA ASP A 421 16.45 -17.26 -19.96
C ASP A 421 16.41 -18.19 -18.74
N ALA A 422 16.98 -17.76 -17.61
CA ALA A 422 16.94 -18.50 -16.36
C ALA A 422 15.58 -18.37 -15.64
N PHE A 423 14.92 -17.21 -15.81
CA PHE A 423 13.65 -16.86 -15.16
C PHE A 423 12.64 -16.32 -16.18
N PRO A 424 11.97 -17.21 -16.95
CA PRO A 424 11.09 -16.83 -18.06
C PRO A 424 9.91 -15.92 -17.65
N GLU A 425 9.53 -15.91 -16.37
CA GLU A 425 8.49 -15.03 -15.83
C GLU A 425 8.82 -13.55 -16.00
N LEU A 426 10.08 -13.15 -16.06
CA LEU A 426 10.50 -11.77 -16.30
C LEU A 426 10.02 -11.24 -17.67
N ARG A 427 9.85 -12.14 -18.66
CA ARG A 427 9.41 -11.79 -20.02
C ARG A 427 7.90 -11.68 -20.17
N LYS A 428 7.11 -12.08 -19.15
CA LYS A 428 5.64 -12.09 -19.26
C LYS A 428 5.06 -10.68 -19.41
N ASP A 429 5.49 -9.74 -18.57
CA ASP A 429 4.98 -8.36 -18.60
C ASP A 429 6.03 -7.34 -18.07
N PRO A 430 7.14 -7.16 -18.79
CA PRO A 430 8.17 -6.19 -18.39
C PRO A 430 7.67 -4.74 -18.45
N GLY A 431 6.70 -4.43 -19.30
CA GLY A 431 6.11 -3.11 -19.40
C GLY A 431 5.38 -2.68 -18.13
N ARG A 432 4.68 -3.62 -17.47
CA ARG A 432 4.07 -3.36 -16.16
C ARG A 432 5.13 -3.05 -15.10
N VAL A 433 6.20 -3.81 -15.04
CA VAL A 433 7.30 -3.59 -14.08
C VAL A 433 7.91 -2.21 -14.30
N GLN A 434 8.22 -1.87 -15.54
CA GLN A 434 8.77 -0.58 -15.92
C GLN A 434 7.86 0.58 -15.54
N LYS A 435 6.55 0.45 -15.79
CA LYS A 435 5.55 1.45 -15.43
C LYS A 435 5.47 1.71 -13.92
N ILE A 436 5.43 0.63 -13.11
CA ILE A 436 5.39 0.75 -11.64
C ILE A 436 6.63 1.48 -11.11
N ILE A 437 7.82 1.12 -11.61
CA ILE A 437 9.07 1.76 -11.21
C ILE A 437 9.08 3.24 -11.64
N LEU A 438 8.66 3.56 -12.87
CA LEU A 438 8.60 4.93 -13.38
C LEU A 438 7.69 5.82 -12.55
N GLU A 439 6.47 5.36 -12.24
CA GLU A 439 5.50 6.11 -11.43
C GLU A 439 6.04 6.44 -10.03
N GLU A 440 6.71 5.48 -9.37
CA GLU A 440 7.32 5.72 -8.05
C GLU A 440 8.55 6.63 -8.16
N GLU A 441 9.37 6.49 -9.21
CA GLU A 441 10.53 7.34 -9.50
C GLU A 441 10.10 8.80 -9.73
N GLU A 442 9.10 9.05 -10.57
CA GLU A 442 8.57 10.39 -10.85
C GLU A 442 7.94 11.01 -9.60
N SER A 443 7.19 10.22 -8.86
CA SER A 443 6.57 10.68 -7.63
C SER A 443 7.60 11.08 -6.58
N PHE A 444 8.65 10.29 -6.40
CA PHE A 444 9.74 10.59 -5.48
C PHE A 444 10.57 11.76 -5.99
N GLY A 445 10.82 11.86 -7.29
CA GLY A 445 11.54 12.95 -7.91
C GLY A 445 10.96 14.33 -7.59
N LYS A 446 9.63 14.46 -7.50
CA LYS A 446 8.92 15.70 -7.12
C LYS A 446 9.22 16.15 -5.68
N THR A 447 9.46 15.22 -4.77
CA THR A 447 9.70 15.48 -3.35
C THR A 447 11.20 15.45 -2.99
N LEU A 448 12.02 14.76 -3.77
CA LEU A 448 13.45 14.56 -3.51
C LEU A 448 14.21 15.88 -3.36
N ASP A 449 14.07 16.81 -4.31
CA ASP A 449 14.81 18.07 -4.30
C ASP A 449 14.41 18.97 -3.12
N ARG A 450 13.13 18.93 -2.73
CA ARG A 450 12.65 19.65 -1.54
C ARG A 450 13.12 18.99 -0.25
N GLY A 451 13.08 17.67 -0.20
CA GLY A 451 13.54 16.88 0.94
C GLY A 451 15.04 17.05 1.19
N ILE A 452 15.87 17.08 0.15
CA ILE A 452 17.31 17.33 0.26
C ILE A 452 17.56 18.74 0.83
N LYS A 453 16.90 19.77 0.31
CA LYS A 453 17.03 21.15 0.82
C LYS A 453 16.64 21.24 2.30
N LEU A 454 15.56 20.61 2.70
CA LEU A 454 15.13 20.58 4.10
C LEU A 454 16.11 19.79 4.97
N PHE A 455 16.62 18.65 4.47
CA PHE A 455 17.65 17.90 5.17
C PHE A 455 18.91 18.75 5.40
N GLU A 456 19.34 19.52 4.40
CA GLU A 456 20.48 20.41 4.52
C GLU A 456 20.27 21.52 5.54
N GLN A 457 19.06 22.09 5.62
CA GLN A 457 18.68 23.04 6.67
C GLN A 457 18.73 22.39 8.05
N VAL A 458 18.05 21.26 8.22
CA VAL A 458 18.00 20.51 9.50
C VAL A 458 19.40 20.07 9.93
N ALA A 459 20.24 19.62 8.99
CA ALA A 459 21.62 19.24 9.25
C ALA A 459 22.48 20.43 9.69
N ALA A 460 22.28 21.61 9.09
CA ALA A 460 23.00 22.84 9.46
C ALA A 460 22.54 23.39 10.82
N GLU A 461 21.27 23.22 11.16
CA GLU A 461 20.68 23.68 12.42
C GLU A 461 20.85 22.65 13.55
N SER A 462 21.34 21.44 13.28
CA SER A 462 21.44 20.35 14.25
C SER A 462 22.38 20.68 15.41
N ALA A 463 21.81 20.78 16.60
CA ALA A 463 22.57 20.92 17.83
C ALA A 463 23.37 19.61 18.10
N ASN A 464 24.62 19.77 18.54
CA ASN A 464 25.50 18.64 18.87
C ASN A 464 25.70 17.59 17.75
N ARG A 465 25.61 18.00 16.47
CA ARG A 465 25.70 17.12 15.33
C ARG A 465 24.72 15.94 15.39
N THR A 466 23.49 16.20 15.85
CA THR A 466 22.43 15.19 15.89
C THR A 466 21.14 15.78 15.36
N ILE A 467 20.52 15.15 14.35
CA ILE A 467 19.20 15.49 13.83
C ILE A 467 18.16 14.93 14.82
N ALA A 468 17.26 15.81 15.31
CA ALA A 468 16.21 15.41 16.24
C ALA A 468 15.20 14.46 15.58
N GLY A 469 14.63 13.53 16.37
CA GLY A 469 13.65 12.57 15.88
C GLY A 469 12.41 13.21 15.26
N ALA A 470 11.95 14.36 15.76
CA ALA A 470 10.83 15.12 15.21
C ALA A 470 11.12 15.68 13.81
N ASP A 471 12.36 16.15 13.56
CA ASP A 471 12.77 16.65 12.24
C ASP A 471 12.95 15.50 11.26
N ALA A 472 13.50 14.38 11.70
CA ALA A 472 13.57 13.15 10.91
C ALA A 472 12.16 12.62 10.56
N PHE A 473 11.21 12.72 11.49
CA PHE A 473 9.81 12.38 11.23
C PHE A 473 9.16 13.32 10.21
N LYS A 474 9.41 14.62 10.27
CA LYS A 474 8.92 15.59 9.29
C LYS A 474 9.47 15.30 7.88
N LEU A 475 10.74 14.93 7.75
CA LEU A 475 11.33 14.47 6.49
C LEU A 475 10.60 13.22 5.96
N TYR A 476 10.28 12.28 6.83
CA TYR A 476 9.58 11.04 6.50
C TYR A 476 8.11 11.27 6.12
N ASP A 477 7.34 11.92 6.97
CA ASP A 477 5.89 12.06 6.83
C ASP A 477 5.51 13.03 5.72
N THR A 478 6.12 14.23 5.73
CA THR A 478 5.75 15.33 4.81
C THR A 478 6.42 15.23 3.45
N TYR A 479 7.68 14.79 3.41
CA TYR A 479 8.48 14.77 2.19
C TYR A 479 8.74 13.36 1.64
N GLY A 480 8.27 12.35 2.36
CA GLY A 480 8.42 10.95 1.94
C GLY A 480 9.87 10.48 1.89
N PHE A 481 10.74 11.07 2.71
CA PHE A 481 12.13 10.64 2.88
C PHE A 481 12.17 9.46 3.85
N PRO A 482 12.57 8.27 3.42
CA PRO A 482 12.74 7.15 4.34
C PRO A 482 13.77 7.47 5.41
N ILE A 483 13.57 6.97 6.63
CA ILE A 483 14.49 7.25 7.76
C ILE A 483 15.90 6.77 7.49
N ASP A 484 16.08 5.61 6.85
CA ASP A 484 17.38 5.07 6.46
C ASP A 484 18.13 5.99 5.49
N LEU A 485 17.41 6.66 4.57
CA LEU A 485 17.98 7.66 3.68
C LEU A 485 18.44 8.91 4.44
N THR A 486 17.65 9.33 5.44
CA THR A 486 18.02 10.44 6.34
C THR A 486 19.25 10.08 7.16
N VAL A 487 19.32 8.85 7.71
CA VAL A 487 20.49 8.33 8.45
C VAL A 487 21.72 8.29 7.56
N LEU A 488 21.62 7.70 6.36
CA LEU A 488 22.71 7.61 5.41
C LEU A 488 23.26 9.00 5.04
N MET A 489 22.38 9.96 4.74
CA MET A 489 22.79 11.34 4.41
C MET A 489 23.43 12.07 5.58
N ALA A 490 23.00 11.76 6.80
CA ALA A 490 23.58 12.29 8.03
C ALA A 490 24.98 11.70 8.28
N GLU A 491 25.15 10.39 8.14
CA GLU A 491 26.43 9.69 8.25
C GLU A 491 27.46 10.22 7.25
N GLU A 492 27.05 10.43 5.99
CA GLU A 492 27.91 11.05 4.95
C GLU A 492 28.47 12.42 5.37
N ARG A 493 27.83 13.11 6.32
CA ARG A 493 28.22 14.42 6.89
C ARG A 493 28.80 14.32 8.31
N GLY A 494 28.95 13.11 8.86
CA GLY A 494 29.39 12.92 10.24
C GLY A 494 28.37 13.40 11.28
N ILE A 495 27.07 13.36 10.95
CA ILE A 495 25.94 13.74 11.80
C ILE A 495 25.19 12.47 12.22
N LYS A 496 24.67 12.44 13.46
CA LYS A 496 23.80 11.36 13.95
C LYS A 496 22.33 11.71 13.77
N VAL A 497 21.47 10.70 13.79
CA VAL A 497 20.01 10.89 13.78
C VAL A 497 19.42 10.24 15.04
N ASP A 498 18.52 10.95 15.72
CA ASP A 498 17.75 10.40 16.85
C ASP A 498 16.63 9.47 16.33
N THR A 499 16.99 8.23 16.04
CA THR A 499 16.07 7.21 15.55
C THR A 499 15.03 6.81 16.60
N ALA A 500 15.37 6.84 17.90
CA ALA A 500 14.43 6.54 18.97
C ALA A 500 13.34 7.62 19.09
N GLY A 501 13.71 8.90 18.96
CA GLY A 501 12.75 10.00 18.89
C GLY A 501 11.88 9.95 17.63
N PHE A 502 12.45 9.51 16.49
CA PHE A 502 11.69 9.27 15.28
C PHE A 502 10.63 8.17 15.46
N GLU A 503 10.97 7.04 16.06
CA GLU A 503 10.04 5.93 16.31
C GLU A 503 8.87 6.36 17.20
N LYS A 504 9.15 7.14 18.25
CA LYS A 504 8.11 7.75 19.11
C LYS A 504 7.17 8.68 18.33
N ALA A 505 7.71 9.47 17.42
CA ALA A 505 6.90 10.36 16.58
C ALA A 505 6.02 9.57 15.59
N VAL A 506 6.54 8.49 15.02
CA VAL A 506 5.77 7.57 14.15
C VAL A 506 4.62 6.91 14.92
N GLU A 507 4.87 6.43 16.15
CA GLU A 507 3.84 5.80 16.99
C GLU A 507 2.75 6.81 17.37
N ALA A 508 3.13 8.01 17.81
CA ALA A 508 2.20 9.09 18.11
C ALA A 508 1.33 9.46 16.89
N ALA A 509 1.90 9.48 15.69
CA ALA A 509 1.16 9.76 14.47
C ALA A 509 0.19 8.61 14.09
N LYS A 510 0.58 7.36 14.32
CA LYS A 510 -0.30 6.19 14.15
C LYS A 510 -1.48 6.22 15.12
N ASP A 511 -1.24 6.60 16.38
CA ASP A 511 -2.29 6.72 17.38
C ASP A 511 -3.25 7.87 17.06
N LEU A 512 -2.74 9.02 16.62
CA LEU A 512 -3.56 10.13 16.09
C LEU A 512 -4.39 9.69 14.87
N SER A 513 -3.82 8.88 13.97
CA SER A 513 -4.55 8.34 12.81
C SER A 513 -5.60 7.30 13.21
N ARG A 514 -5.36 6.51 14.26
CA ARG A 514 -6.34 5.58 14.85
C ARG A 514 -7.46 6.32 15.59
N THR A 515 -7.15 7.45 16.22
CA THR A 515 -8.11 8.30 16.96
C THR A 515 -8.78 9.37 16.09
N GLY A 516 -8.30 9.62 14.87
CA GLY A 516 -8.84 10.61 13.92
C GLY A 516 -10.20 10.28 13.28
N GLY A 517 -10.80 9.13 13.60
CA GLY A 517 -12.23 8.88 13.45
C GLY A 517 -12.88 9.14 14.78
N ALA A 518 -13.44 10.36 14.96
CA ALA A 518 -14.17 10.85 16.12
C ALA A 518 -14.55 9.79 17.18
N ALA A 519 -13.62 9.40 18.02
CA ALA A 519 -13.96 8.80 19.30
C ALA A 519 -14.51 9.93 20.15
N LYS A 520 -15.83 10.01 20.26
CA LYS A 520 -16.46 10.79 21.32
C LYS A 520 -15.84 10.32 22.64
N GLU A 521 -15.21 11.19 23.37
CA GLU A 521 -14.89 10.95 24.79
C GLU A 521 -16.17 10.48 25.47
N GLY A 522 -16.16 9.23 25.97
CA GLY A 522 -17.32 8.63 26.61
C GLY A 522 -17.91 7.39 25.92
N ALA A 523 -17.38 6.91 24.80
CA ALA A 523 -17.82 5.63 24.22
C ALA A 523 -17.38 4.48 25.14
N PRO A 524 -18.29 3.55 25.54
CA PRO A 524 -17.94 2.41 26.38
C PRO A 524 -16.89 1.55 25.69
N LYS A 525 -15.85 1.11 26.44
CA LYS A 525 -14.86 0.15 25.93
C LYS A 525 -15.57 -1.05 25.32
N ALA A 526 -15.24 -1.40 24.08
CA ALA A 526 -15.81 -2.57 23.43
C ALA A 526 -15.53 -3.82 24.27
N LEU A 527 -16.55 -4.64 24.52
CA LEU A 527 -16.41 -5.92 25.21
C LEU A 527 -15.51 -6.86 24.38
N THR A 528 -14.44 -7.34 25.01
CA THR A 528 -13.48 -8.27 24.41
C THR A 528 -13.19 -9.40 25.38
N LEU A 529 -12.78 -10.56 24.86
CA LEU A 529 -12.20 -11.65 25.64
C LEU A 529 -10.70 -11.70 25.35
N GLY A 530 -9.88 -11.49 26.37
CA GLY A 530 -8.43 -11.64 26.29
C GLY A 530 -7.97 -13.10 26.52
N GLY A 531 -6.66 -13.30 26.54
CA GLY A 531 -6.09 -14.63 26.74
C GLY A 531 -6.44 -15.27 28.09
N GLU A 532 -6.59 -14.44 29.15
CA GLU A 532 -6.95 -14.91 30.48
C GLU A 532 -8.41 -15.39 30.55
N GLU A 533 -9.33 -14.65 29.96
CA GLU A 533 -10.76 -15.02 29.90
C GLU A 533 -10.95 -16.29 29.07
N ILE A 534 -10.25 -16.41 27.95
CA ILE A 534 -10.28 -17.63 27.13
C ILE A 534 -9.71 -18.82 27.88
N ALA A 535 -8.61 -18.63 28.64
CA ALA A 535 -8.04 -19.68 29.47
C ALA A 535 -9.00 -20.12 30.59
N ARG A 536 -9.75 -19.20 31.23
CA ARG A 536 -10.78 -19.51 32.22
C ARG A 536 -11.93 -20.32 31.61
N LEU A 537 -12.43 -19.94 30.43
CA LEU A 537 -13.48 -20.69 29.73
C LEU A 537 -13.03 -22.13 29.42
N LYS A 538 -11.78 -22.31 28.98
CA LYS A 538 -11.19 -23.62 28.73
C LYS A 538 -11.03 -24.44 30.03
N HIS A 539 -10.61 -23.80 31.12
CA HIS A 539 -10.47 -24.44 32.43
C HIS A 539 -11.83 -24.93 33.00
N TRP A 540 -12.88 -24.16 32.72
CA TRP A 540 -14.27 -24.56 33.09
C TRP A 540 -14.88 -25.54 32.08
N GLU A 541 -14.12 -26.08 31.14
CA GLU A 541 -14.57 -27.01 30.11
C GLU A 541 -15.74 -26.48 29.27
N VAL A 542 -15.84 -25.12 29.14
CA VAL A 542 -16.84 -24.52 28.24
C VAL A 542 -16.49 -24.91 26.81
N PRO A 543 -17.37 -25.57 26.05
CA PRO A 543 -17.08 -25.96 24.69
C PRO A 543 -16.95 -24.71 23.80
N ALA A 544 -16.09 -24.77 22.78
CA ALA A 544 -16.05 -23.75 21.72
C ALA A 544 -17.43 -23.63 21.07
N THR A 545 -17.83 -22.44 20.66
CA THR A 545 -19.13 -22.22 20.03
C THR A 545 -19.18 -22.87 18.64
N ASP A 546 -20.16 -23.76 18.41
CA ASP A 546 -20.43 -24.27 17.07
C ASP A 546 -21.14 -23.20 16.23
N ASP A 547 -20.39 -22.55 15.33
CA ASP A 547 -20.87 -21.52 14.41
C ASP A 547 -21.24 -22.06 13.01
N SER A 548 -21.30 -23.37 12.82
CA SER A 548 -21.61 -24.01 11.53
C SER A 548 -22.96 -23.56 10.95
N HIS A 549 -23.89 -23.12 11.81
CA HIS A 549 -25.20 -22.64 11.42
C HIS A 549 -25.26 -21.21 10.90
N LYS A 550 -24.15 -20.44 10.94
CA LYS A 550 -24.08 -19.03 10.53
C LYS A 550 -24.46 -18.76 9.06
N PHE A 551 -24.46 -19.78 8.22
CA PHE A 551 -24.87 -19.67 6.82
C PHE A 551 -26.30 -20.20 6.54
N ALA A 552 -26.95 -20.82 7.51
CA ALA A 552 -28.21 -21.49 7.29
C ALA A 552 -29.45 -20.56 7.26
N ASN A 553 -29.30 -19.29 7.63
CA ASN A 553 -30.38 -18.29 7.73
C ASN A 553 -31.64 -18.81 8.47
N LYS A 554 -31.44 -19.59 9.54
CA LYS A 554 -32.48 -20.17 10.36
C LYS A 554 -32.19 -19.95 11.84
N ASP A 555 -33.23 -19.80 12.62
CA ASP A 555 -33.12 -19.74 14.07
C ASP A 555 -32.55 -21.05 14.63
N VAL A 556 -31.72 -20.92 15.67
CA VAL A 556 -31.04 -22.06 16.29
C VAL A 556 -31.36 -22.13 17.79
N ARG A 557 -31.66 -23.32 18.28
CA ARG A 557 -31.75 -23.58 19.72
C ARG A 557 -30.36 -23.78 20.28
N ALA A 558 -30.01 -23.03 21.33
CA ALA A 558 -28.70 -23.07 21.95
C ALA A 558 -28.82 -23.10 23.49
N THR A 559 -27.71 -23.34 24.14
CA THR A 559 -27.59 -23.27 25.61
C THR A 559 -26.61 -22.19 25.99
N VAL A 560 -26.94 -21.29 26.91
CA VAL A 560 -26.05 -20.29 27.47
C VAL A 560 -24.93 -20.97 28.26
N ARG A 561 -23.68 -20.71 27.92
CA ARG A 561 -22.48 -21.30 28.54
C ARG A 561 -21.70 -20.35 29.43
N ALA A 562 -21.74 -19.08 29.13
CA ALA A 562 -21.09 -18.02 29.95
C ALA A 562 -21.73 -16.66 29.66
N ILE A 563 -21.65 -15.78 30.65
CA ILE A 563 -22.09 -14.36 30.55
C ILE A 563 -20.94 -13.51 31.03
N TRP A 564 -20.47 -12.60 30.15
CA TRP A 564 -19.33 -11.72 30.39
C TRP A 564 -19.78 -10.27 30.55
N ASN A 565 -19.46 -9.63 31.66
CA ASN A 565 -19.83 -8.24 31.94
C ASN A 565 -18.71 -7.22 31.61
N GLY A 566 -17.57 -7.68 31.09
CA GLY A 566 -16.37 -6.86 30.80
C GLY A 566 -15.30 -6.89 31.90
N GLU A 567 -15.60 -7.45 33.08
CA GLU A 567 -14.68 -7.58 34.21
C GLU A 567 -14.68 -9.00 34.80
N THR A 568 -15.89 -9.61 34.92
CA THR A 568 -16.07 -10.96 35.48
C THR A 568 -17.09 -11.75 34.65
N PHE A 569 -17.04 -13.07 34.81
CA PHE A 569 -18.09 -13.96 34.33
C PHE A 569 -19.16 -14.08 35.40
N ASP A 570 -20.41 -13.78 35.01
CA ASP A 570 -21.57 -13.79 35.88
C ASP A 570 -22.43 -15.06 35.61
N GLU A 571 -23.11 -15.55 36.62
CA GLU A 571 -24.07 -16.67 36.46
C GLU A 571 -25.41 -16.19 35.88
N VAL A 572 -25.74 -14.90 36.05
CA VAL A 572 -27.06 -14.34 35.71
C VAL A 572 -26.93 -12.92 35.16
N ALA A 573 -27.52 -12.68 34.00
CA ALA A 573 -27.75 -11.32 33.50
C ALA A 573 -29.18 -10.86 33.86
N ARG A 574 -29.33 -9.60 34.29
CA ARG A 574 -30.60 -8.94 34.61
C ARG A 574 -30.72 -7.59 33.91
N PRO A 575 -31.95 -7.12 33.61
CA PRO A 575 -32.16 -5.78 33.11
C PRO A 575 -31.69 -4.78 34.17
N ASN A 576 -30.86 -3.92 33.79
CA ASN A 576 -30.40 -2.68 34.41
C ASN A 576 -30.68 -2.49 35.92
N THR A 577 -29.83 -3.03 36.79
CA THR A 577 -29.99 -2.73 38.21
C THR A 577 -28.80 -2.10 38.86
N THR A 578 -27.62 -2.00 38.24
CA THR A 578 -26.49 -1.41 38.99
C THR A 578 -25.29 -0.86 38.22
N HIS A 579 -25.17 -0.83 36.91
CA HIS A 579 -23.99 -0.20 36.28
C HIS A 579 -24.29 0.38 34.89
N ASN A 580 -24.60 1.70 34.87
CA ASN A 580 -24.41 2.59 33.73
C ASN A 580 -24.46 1.92 32.31
N ASP A 581 -25.60 1.61 31.75
CA ASP A 581 -25.84 1.23 30.35
C ASP A 581 -24.73 0.39 29.65
N ARG A 582 -23.95 -0.40 30.41
CA ARG A 582 -22.88 -1.22 29.81
C ARG A 582 -23.49 -2.49 29.21
N PRO A 583 -23.12 -2.81 27.94
CA PRO A 583 -23.54 -4.06 27.32
C PRO A 583 -22.89 -5.25 28.04
N VAL A 584 -23.54 -6.41 27.99
CA VAL A 584 -22.98 -7.70 28.42
C VAL A 584 -22.78 -8.62 27.22
N GLY A 585 -21.89 -9.60 27.34
CA GLY A 585 -21.63 -10.59 26.31
C GLY A 585 -22.15 -11.96 26.72
N VAL A 586 -22.91 -12.62 25.86
CA VAL A 586 -23.45 -13.98 26.08
C VAL A 586 -22.71 -14.96 25.16
N ILE A 587 -22.16 -16.02 25.72
CA ILE A 587 -21.54 -17.14 25.01
C ILE A 587 -22.48 -18.34 25.06
N THR A 588 -22.74 -18.95 23.90
CA THR A 588 -23.60 -20.14 23.74
C THR A 588 -22.81 -21.30 23.15
N ASP A 589 -23.32 -22.53 23.31
CA ASP A 589 -22.71 -23.74 22.75
C ASP A 589 -22.75 -23.77 21.22
N ARG A 590 -23.71 -23.09 20.60
CA ARG A 590 -23.88 -22.96 19.15
C ARG A 590 -24.55 -21.63 18.80
N THR A 591 -24.38 -21.16 17.54
CA THR A 591 -24.95 -19.90 17.08
C THR A 591 -25.32 -19.93 15.61
N CYS A 592 -26.32 -19.13 15.20
CA CYS A 592 -26.60 -18.78 13.82
C CYS A 592 -26.11 -17.41 13.45
N PHE A 593 -25.54 -16.65 14.39
CA PHE A 593 -25.02 -15.33 14.17
C PHE A 593 -23.63 -15.39 13.53
N TYR A 594 -23.40 -14.56 12.54
CA TYR A 594 -22.08 -14.35 11.97
C TYR A 594 -21.30 -13.39 12.87
N ALA A 595 -20.18 -13.82 13.38
CA ALA A 595 -19.27 -12.95 14.13
C ALA A 595 -18.46 -12.06 13.18
N GLN A 596 -18.24 -10.80 13.56
CA GLN A 596 -17.44 -9.85 12.77
C GLN A 596 -16.09 -10.45 12.37
N MET A 597 -15.87 -10.59 11.08
CA MET A 597 -14.64 -11.15 10.52
C MET A 597 -14.49 -10.77 9.04
N GLY A 598 -13.24 -10.67 8.53
CA GLY A 598 -12.97 -10.47 7.10
C GLY A 598 -13.54 -9.17 6.52
N GLY A 599 -13.75 -8.14 7.34
CA GLY A 599 -14.35 -6.87 6.92
C GLY A 599 -15.89 -6.85 6.90
N GLN A 600 -16.57 -7.99 7.16
CA GLN A 600 -18.02 -8.01 7.33
C GLN A 600 -18.39 -7.76 8.80
N GLU A 601 -19.34 -6.85 9.04
CA GLU A 601 -19.91 -6.59 10.37
C GLU A 601 -20.65 -7.81 10.93
N GLY A 602 -20.64 -7.92 12.26
CA GLY A 602 -21.37 -8.94 13.01
C GLY A 602 -22.89 -8.82 12.85
N ASP A 603 -23.56 -9.93 12.97
CA ASP A 603 -25.03 -9.95 12.98
C ASP A 603 -25.59 -9.39 14.27
N THR A 604 -26.84 -8.96 14.15
CA THR A 604 -27.70 -8.55 15.25
C THR A 604 -28.97 -9.39 15.29
N GLY A 605 -29.67 -9.34 16.41
CA GLY A 605 -30.91 -10.12 16.59
C GLY A 605 -31.32 -10.24 18.06
N ARG A 606 -31.86 -11.38 18.43
CA ARG A 606 -32.38 -11.61 19.78
C ARG A 606 -32.04 -13.00 20.28
N ILE A 607 -31.90 -13.11 21.60
CA ILE A 607 -31.81 -14.38 22.32
C ILE A 607 -32.98 -14.43 23.26
N THR A 608 -33.88 -15.44 23.08
CA THR A 608 -35.11 -15.60 23.88
C THR A 608 -35.10 -16.90 24.64
N LEU A 609 -35.62 -16.90 25.86
CA LEU A 609 -35.72 -18.10 26.68
C LEU A 609 -36.80 -19.07 26.11
N LEU A 610 -36.44 -20.34 25.96
CA LEU A 610 -37.34 -21.36 25.39
C LEU A 610 -38.30 -22.00 26.43
N ASN A 611 -37.78 -22.25 27.63
CA ASN A 611 -38.54 -22.91 28.70
C ASN A 611 -38.42 -22.10 29.98
N ALA A 612 -39.41 -21.25 30.29
CA ALA A 612 -39.51 -20.59 31.57
C ALA A 612 -40.15 -21.55 32.60
N SER A 613 -39.58 -21.66 33.80
CA SER A 613 -40.26 -22.27 34.95
C SER A 613 -41.42 -21.35 35.41
N GLU A 614 -42.41 -21.89 36.16
CA GLU A 614 -43.57 -21.13 36.64
C GLU A 614 -43.20 -19.84 37.38
N ASP A 615 -42.00 -19.75 37.94
CA ASP A 615 -41.43 -18.59 38.67
C ASP A 615 -40.64 -17.58 37.81
N ARG A 616 -40.52 -17.80 36.50
CA ARG A 616 -39.74 -16.90 35.63
C ARG A 616 -40.58 -16.24 34.55
N ASP A 617 -40.34 -14.97 34.30
CA ASP A 617 -41.01 -14.22 33.22
C ASP A 617 -40.73 -14.88 31.86
N GLN A 618 -41.77 -15.39 31.21
CA GLN A 618 -41.72 -15.99 29.87
C GLN A 618 -41.23 -15.02 28.79
N ARG A 619 -41.06 -13.74 29.09
CA ARG A 619 -40.64 -12.65 28.17
C ARG A 619 -39.17 -12.31 28.23
N THR A 620 -38.32 -13.22 28.70
CA THR A 620 -36.85 -12.95 28.71
C THR A 620 -36.34 -12.73 27.28
N GLU A 621 -35.88 -11.53 27.02
CA GLU A 621 -35.35 -11.08 25.72
C GLU A 621 -34.03 -10.39 25.91
N PHE A 622 -32.97 -10.93 25.32
CA PHE A 622 -31.66 -10.32 25.19
C PHE A 622 -31.47 -9.79 23.74
N VAL A 623 -31.26 -8.50 23.57
CA VAL A 623 -31.04 -7.88 22.26
C VAL A 623 -29.55 -7.95 21.94
N VAL A 624 -29.21 -8.63 20.84
CA VAL A 624 -27.82 -8.70 20.33
C VAL A 624 -27.58 -7.54 19.38
N GLU A 625 -26.65 -6.68 19.73
CA GLU A 625 -26.27 -5.48 18.97
C GLU A 625 -24.98 -5.67 18.17
N ASP A 626 -24.09 -6.58 18.62
CA ASP A 626 -22.85 -6.93 17.93
C ASP A 626 -22.49 -8.40 18.23
N THR A 627 -21.78 -9.04 17.30
CA THR A 627 -21.31 -10.41 17.45
C THR A 627 -19.85 -10.51 17.07
N ARG A 628 -19.00 -11.00 17.98
CA ARG A 628 -17.55 -11.13 17.81
C ARG A 628 -17.03 -12.49 18.18
N ALA A 629 -15.93 -12.93 17.57
CA ALA A 629 -15.29 -14.21 17.87
C ALA A 629 -13.94 -14.00 18.56
N PHE A 630 -13.66 -14.80 19.59
CA PHE A 630 -12.43 -14.79 20.35
C PHE A 630 -11.99 -16.22 20.70
N GLY A 631 -10.90 -16.72 20.16
CA GLY A 631 -10.31 -18.03 20.54
C GLY A 631 -11.24 -19.23 20.44
N GLY A 632 -12.17 -19.24 19.46
CA GLY A 632 -13.17 -20.28 19.26
C GLY A 632 -14.52 -20.04 19.96
N TYR A 633 -14.68 -18.97 20.71
CA TYR A 633 -15.92 -18.55 21.35
C TYR A 633 -16.56 -17.40 20.61
N VAL A 634 -17.87 -17.45 20.40
CA VAL A 634 -18.67 -16.36 19.84
C VAL A 634 -19.35 -15.59 20.97
N LEU A 635 -19.02 -14.32 21.09
CA LEU A 635 -19.56 -13.40 22.08
C LEU A 635 -20.67 -12.57 21.45
N HIS A 636 -21.92 -12.80 21.91
CA HIS A 636 -23.10 -12.03 21.52
C HIS A 636 -23.22 -10.84 22.47
N ILE A 637 -22.92 -9.63 21.97
CA ILE A 637 -22.82 -8.39 22.76
C ILE A 637 -24.14 -7.62 22.68
N GLY A 638 -24.67 -7.20 23.80
CA GLY A 638 -25.93 -6.46 23.82
C GLY A 638 -26.48 -6.23 25.22
N HIS A 639 -27.80 -6.10 25.31
CA HIS A 639 -28.50 -5.77 26.55
C HIS A 639 -29.68 -6.70 26.78
N LEU A 640 -29.89 -7.08 28.04
CA LEU A 640 -31.12 -7.79 28.43
C LEU A 640 -32.26 -6.76 28.58
N ARG A 641 -33.26 -6.90 27.73
CA ARG A 641 -34.41 -5.99 27.68
C ARG A 641 -35.46 -6.29 28.74
N THR A 642 -35.76 -7.57 28.90
CA THR A 642 -36.76 -8.06 29.85
C THR A 642 -36.34 -9.41 30.44
N GLY A 643 -36.79 -9.74 31.62
CA GLY A 643 -36.57 -11.01 32.31
C GLY A 643 -35.18 -11.16 32.91
N GLU A 644 -34.71 -12.39 33.06
CA GLU A 644 -33.34 -12.73 33.46
C GLU A 644 -32.82 -13.92 32.64
N LEU A 645 -31.51 -13.87 32.29
CA LEU A 645 -30.83 -14.92 31.54
C LEU A 645 -29.74 -15.53 32.42
N ARG A 646 -29.70 -16.86 32.49
CA ARG A 646 -28.77 -17.63 33.35
C ARG A 646 -27.90 -18.57 32.55
N VAL A 647 -26.73 -18.86 33.05
CA VAL A 647 -25.89 -19.94 32.54
C VAL A 647 -26.65 -21.26 32.66
N GLY A 648 -26.67 -22.05 31.58
CA GLY A 648 -27.45 -23.31 31.49
C GLY A 648 -28.84 -23.13 30.86
N ASP A 649 -29.33 -21.91 30.64
CA ASP A 649 -30.60 -21.67 29.99
C ASP A 649 -30.63 -22.13 28.54
N SER A 650 -31.74 -22.78 28.15
CA SER A 650 -32.05 -23.14 26.76
C SER A 650 -32.72 -21.95 26.08
N VAL A 651 -32.13 -21.49 25.00
CA VAL A 651 -32.53 -20.26 24.31
C VAL A 651 -32.78 -20.49 22.82
N LEU A 652 -33.58 -19.63 22.22
CA LEU A 652 -33.72 -19.49 20.77
C LEU A 652 -32.88 -18.28 20.32
N MET A 653 -32.03 -18.53 19.38
CA MET A 653 -31.22 -17.53 18.69
C MET A 653 -32.00 -17.06 17.46
N ASP A 654 -32.57 -15.83 17.53
CA ASP A 654 -33.40 -15.22 16.48
C ASP A 654 -32.61 -14.12 15.77
N LEU A 655 -32.31 -14.38 14.51
CA LEU A 655 -31.45 -13.53 13.68
C LEU A 655 -32.27 -12.40 13.05
N ASP A 656 -31.71 -11.14 13.00
CA ASP A 656 -32.24 -10.07 12.17
C ASP A 656 -32.04 -10.41 10.69
N GLN A 657 -32.99 -11.13 10.10
CA GLN A 657 -32.96 -11.59 8.71
C GLN A 657 -32.87 -10.43 7.72
N LYS A 658 -33.49 -9.30 8.01
CA LYS A 658 -33.46 -8.12 7.11
C LYS A 658 -32.08 -7.48 7.07
N ARG A 659 -31.44 -7.30 8.23
CA ARG A 659 -30.06 -6.81 8.32
C ARG A 659 -29.09 -7.79 7.66
N ARG A 660 -29.22 -9.10 7.94
CA ARG A 660 -28.42 -10.15 7.33
C ARG A 660 -28.49 -10.11 5.80
N LEU A 661 -29.69 -10.02 5.24
CA LEU A 661 -29.85 -9.97 3.78
C LEU A 661 -29.18 -8.76 3.15
N ARG A 662 -29.32 -7.58 3.77
CA ARG A 662 -28.64 -6.35 3.31
C ARG A 662 -27.12 -6.51 3.36
N THR A 663 -26.58 -7.05 4.44
CA THR A 663 -25.14 -7.32 4.57
C THR A 663 -24.66 -8.33 3.54
N ALA A 664 -25.40 -9.42 3.32
CA ALA A 664 -25.08 -10.44 2.31
C ALA A 664 -25.15 -9.89 0.87
N SER A 665 -26.12 -8.99 0.59
CA SER A 665 -26.23 -8.28 -0.69
C SER A 665 -25.00 -7.39 -0.94
N ASN A 666 -24.60 -6.59 0.05
CA ASN A 666 -23.39 -5.77 -0.02
C ASN A 666 -22.12 -6.62 -0.15
N HIS A 667 -22.06 -7.78 0.49
CA HIS A 667 -20.90 -8.67 0.39
C HIS A 667 -20.79 -9.28 -1.01
N THR A 668 -21.86 -9.78 -1.57
CA THR A 668 -21.86 -10.32 -2.93
C THR A 668 -21.58 -9.21 -3.96
N ALA A 669 -22.13 -8.00 -3.75
CA ALA A 669 -21.81 -6.83 -4.57
C ALA A 669 -20.32 -6.43 -4.50
N THR A 670 -19.66 -6.64 -3.35
CA THR A 670 -18.22 -6.44 -3.19
C THR A 670 -17.42 -7.35 -4.12
N HIS A 671 -17.76 -8.63 -4.18
CA HIS A 671 -17.13 -9.60 -5.10
C HIS A 671 -17.34 -9.21 -6.58
N LEU A 672 -18.56 -8.80 -6.96
CA LEU A 672 -18.85 -8.33 -8.30
C LEU A 672 -18.07 -7.02 -8.64
N THR A 673 -17.95 -6.14 -7.66
CA THR A 673 -17.17 -4.89 -7.80
C THR A 673 -15.69 -5.19 -8.00
N ASN A 674 -15.10 -6.11 -7.23
CA ASN A 674 -13.71 -6.55 -7.39
C ASN A 674 -13.47 -7.11 -8.81
N LEU A 675 -14.37 -7.97 -9.30
CA LEU A 675 -14.31 -8.50 -10.66
C LEU A 675 -14.30 -7.36 -11.69
N MET A 676 -15.23 -6.40 -11.58
CA MET A 676 -15.37 -5.31 -12.55
C MET A 676 -14.22 -4.31 -12.49
N LEU A 677 -13.72 -3.97 -11.30
CA LEU A 677 -12.53 -3.13 -11.14
C LEU A 677 -11.32 -3.73 -11.87
N ARG A 678 -11.11 -5.03 -11.73
CA ARG A 678 -10.03 -5.74 -12.45
C ARG A 678 -10.25 -5.80 -13.96
N SER A 679 -11.47 -6.03 -14.39
CA SER A 679 -11.82 -6.09 -15.82
C SER A 679 -11.59 -4.74 -16.51
N VAL A 680 -11.85 -3.63 -15.82
CA VAL A 680 -11.77 -2.27 -16.39
C VAL A 680 -10.40 -1.63 -16.20
N LEU A 681 -9.83 -1.75 -14.99
CA LEU A 681 -8.59 -1.07 -14.61
C LEU A 681 -7.34 -1.95 -14.81
N GLY A 682 -7.51 -3.27 -14.90
CA GLY A 682 -6.43 -4.22 -15.13
C GLY A 682 -6.15 -5.17 -13.96
N THR A 683 -5.35 -6.20 -14.24
CA THR A 683 -5.08 -7.32 -13.32
C THR A 683 -4.26 -6.94 -12.07
N HIS A 684 -3.69 -5.73 -12.03
CA HIS A 684 -2.96 -5.18 -10.88
C HIS A 684 -3.86 -4.73 -9.72
N VAL A 685 -5.16 -4.69 -9.95
CA VAL A 685 -6.13 -4.35 -8.91
C VAL A 685 -6.24 -5.50 -7.93
N ASP A 686 -5.80 -5.27 -6.68
CA ASP A 686 -5.90 -6.21 -5.57
C ASP A 686 -6.58 -5.54 -4.39
N GLN A 687 -7.34 -6.31 -3.63
CA GLN A 687 -7.96 -5.86 -2.39
C GLN A 687 -6.89 -5.46 -1.36
N LYS A 688 -7.05 -4.29 -0.75
CA LYS A 688 -6.21 -3.77 0.34
C LYS A 688 -6.98 -3.59 1.64
N GLY A 689 -8.30 -3.61 1.56
CA GLY A 689 -9.21 -3.57 2.67
C GLY A 689 -10.64 -3.65 2.20
N SER A 690 -11.55 -4.04 3.08
CA SER A 690 -12.99 -4.04 2.83
C SER A 690 -13.77 -3.72 4.10
N LEU A 691 -14.98 -3.20 3.92
CA LEU A 691 -16.01 -3.11 4.94
C LEU A 691 -17.33 -3.50 4.29
N VAL A 692 -18.02 -4.42 4.90
CA VAL A 692 -19.35 -4.85 4.48
C VAL A 692 -20.31 -4.65 5.65
N ALA A 693 -21.13 -3.62 5.53
CA ALA A 693 -22.14 -3.22 6.50
C ALA A 693 -23.56 -3.33 5.86
N PRO A 694 -24.65 -3.27 6.61
CA PRO A 694 -25.99 -3.37 6.04
C PRO A 694 -26.41 -2.16 5.20
N ASP A 695 -25.78 -1.00 5.44
CA ASP A 695 -26.07 0.27 4.77
C ASP A 695 -25.15 0.55 3.57
N ARG A 696 -23.99 -0.09 3.50
CA ARG A 696 -23.00 0.15 2.44
C ARG A 696 -21.94 -0.94 2.36
N MET A 697 -21.26 -0.99 1.24
CA MET A 697 -19.97 -1.65 1.10
C MET A 697 -18.86 -0.63 0.86
N ARG A 698 -17.65 -0.94 1.34
CA ARG A 698 -16.42 -0.21 1.03
C ARG A 698 -15.38 -1.19 0.54
N PHE A 699 -14.72 -0.84 -0.54
CA PHE A 699 -13.65 -1.65 -1.11
C PHE A 699 -12.42 -0.79 -1.39
N ASP A 700 -11.32 -1.10 -0.71
CA ASP A 700 -10.03 -0.45 -0.86
C ASP A 700 -9.15 -1.32 -1.77
N PHE A 701 -8.56 -0.76 -2.81
CA PHE A 701 -7.84 -1.52 -3.82
C PHE A 701 -6.60 -0.78 -4.33
N SER A 702 -5.63 -1.56 -4.84
CA SER A 702 -4.41 -1.02 -5.44
C SER A 702 -4.71 -0.39 -6.81
N HIS A 703 -4.54 0.94 -6.90
CA HIS A 703 -4.57 1.68 -8.16
C HIS A 703 -3.92 3.05 -7.97
N ASN A 704 -3.08 3.47 -8.95
CA ASN A 704 -2.23 4.65 -8.79
C ASN A 704 -2.89 5.95 -9.27
N GLN A 705 -3.92 5.84 -10.11
CA GLN A 705 -4.60 7.00 -10.71
C GLN A 705 -6.02 7.14 -10.15
N PRO A 706 -6.64 8.34 -10.16
CA PRO A 706 -8.07 8.47 -9.92
C PRO A 706 -8.86 7.64 -10.94
N VAL A 707 -9.87 6.93 -10.48
CA VAL A 707 -10.80 6.24 -11.39
C VAL A 707 -11.68 7.28 -12.05
N THR A 708 -11.66 7.34 -13.37
CA THR A 708 -12.44 8.34 -14.12
C THR A 708 -13.94 8.07 -14.03
N SER A 709 -14.75 9.10 -14.24
CA SER A 709 -16.22 8.94 -14.25
C SER A 709 -16.70 7.96 -15.33
N GLY A 710 -16.00 7.87 -16.46
CA GLY A 710 -16.30 6.90 -17.51
C GLY A 710 -15.99 5.45 -17.08
N GLU A 711 -14.87 5.21 -16.41
CA GLU A 711 -14.54 3.91 -15.85
C GLU A 711 -15.51 3.51 -14.76
N LEU A 712 -15.89 4.44 -13.85
CA LEU A 712 -16.89 4.18 -12.81
C LEU A 712 -18.26 3.83 -13.41
N GLU A 713 -18.66 4.48 -14.50
CA GLU A 713 -19.88 4.14 -15.22
C GLU A 713 -19.83 2.72 -15.78
N VAL A 714 -18.71 2.31 -16.40
CA VAL A 714 -18.52 0.95 -16.94
C VAL A 714 -18.54 -0.09 -15.84
N ILE A 715 -17.86 0.17 -14.71
CA ILE A 715 -17.83 -0.72 -13.55
C ILE A 715 -19.23 -0.90 -12.97
N GLU A 716 -19.95 0.20 -12.70
CA GLU A 716 -21.31 0.16 -12.13
C GLU A 716 -22.31 -0.55 -13.04
N ARG A 717 -22.27 -0.27 -14.34
CA ARG A 717 -23.11 -0.97 -15.33
C ARG A 717 -22.77 -2.45 -15.42
N GLY A 718 -21.49 -2.81 -15.35
CA GLY A 718 -21.04 -4.20 -15.36
C GLY A 718 -21.51 -4.99 -14.14
N VAL A 719 -21.47 -4.40 -12.94
CA VAL A 719 -22.06 -4.98 -11.71
C VAL A 719 -23.58 -5.12 -11.87
N THR A 720 -24.25 -4.04 -12.28
CA THR A 720 -25.72 -4.03 -12.46
C THR A 720 -26.19 -5.07 -13.48
N ALA A 721 -25.43 -5.27 -14.57
CA ALA A 721 -25.76 -6.30 -15.57
C ALA A 721 -25.70 -7.71 -14.95
N ARG A 722 -24.72 -8.02 -14.13
CA ARG A 722 -24.59 -9.30 -13.43
C ARG A 722 -25.68 -9.51 -12.36
N ILE A 723 -26.09 -8.45 -11.70
CA ILE A 723 -27.25 -8.47 -10.78
C ILE A 723 -28.52 -8.84 -11.56
N LYS A 724 -28.78 -8.17 -12.66
CA LYS A 724 -29.94 -8.43 -13.52
C LYS A 724 -29.92 -9.80 -14.19
N SER A 725 -28.76 -10.39 -14.41
CA SER A 725 -28.61 -11.75 -14.93
C SER A 725 -29.02 -12.83 -13.92
N ASN A 726 -29.28 -12.47 -12.67
CA ASN A 726 -29.71 -13.34 -11.59
C ASN A 726 -28.89 -14.64 -11.46
N LEU A 727 -27.54 -14.48 -11.46
CA LEU A 727 -26.59 -15.57 -11.43
C LEU A 727 -26.63 -16.30 -10.08
N PRO A 728 -26.50 -17.64 -10.04
CA PRO A 728 -26.39 -18.38 -8.79
C PRO A 728 -25.07 -18.08 -8.09
N VAL A 729 -25.06 -18.05 -6.76
CA VAL A 729 -23.87 -17.88 -5.92
C VAL A 729 -23.60 -19.20 -5.19
N TYR A 730 -22.45 -19.79 -5.50
CA TYR A 730 -21.98 -21.03 -4.89
C TYR A 730 -20.97 -20.73 -3.79
N ALA A 731 -21.06 -21.45 -2.68
CA ALA A 731 -20.17 -21.29 -1.55
C ALA A 731 -19.87 -22.67 -0.96
N GLU A 732 -18.78 -23.30 -1.40
CA GLU A 732 -18.48 -24.71 -1.15
C GLU A 732 -17.06 -24.87 -0.61
N PRO A 733 -16.81 -25.86 0.27
CA PRO A 733 -15.46 -26.20 0.72
C PRO A 733 -14.70 -26.92 -0.41
N ALA A 734 -13.41 -26.60 -0.53
CA ALA A 734 -12.49 -27.27 -1.47
C ALA A 734 -11.11 -27.42 -0.83
N SER A 735 -10.33 -28.43 -1.29
CA SER A 735 -8.92 -28.50 -0.91
C SER A 735 -8.18 -27.20 -1.27
N LEU A 736 -7.45 -26.65 -0.34
CA LEU A 736 -6.70 -25.40 -0.52
C LEU A 736 -5.73 -25.50 -1.70
N VAL A 737 -5.05 -26.63 -1.85
CA VAL A 737 -4.11 -26.88 -2.95
C VAL A 737 -4.81 -26.87 -4.31
N SER A 738 -5.95 -27.56 -4.43
CA SER A 738 -6.71 -27.62 -5.68
C SER A 738 -7.34 -26.28 -6.03
N ALA A 739 -7.90 -25.57 -5.03
CA ALA A 739 -8.55 -24.28 -5.23
C ALA A 739 -7.55 -23.20 -5.68
N LYS A 740 -6.32 -23.21 -5.17
CA LYS A 740 -5.24 -22.30 -5.60
C LYS A 740 -4.85 -22.42 -7.07
N GLN A 741 -5.19 -23.51 -7.73
CA GLN A 741 -4.91 -23.71 -9.15
C GLN A 741 -5.90 -22.99 -10.08
N ILE A 742 -7.04 -22.54 -9.56
CA ILE A 742 -8.05 -21.83 -10.37
C ILE A 742 -7.49 -20.48 -10.81
N ASN A 743 -7.36 -20.25 -12.10
CA ASN A 743 -6.69 -19.09 -12.69
C ASN A 743 -7.31 -17.73 -12.37
N THR A 744 -8.60 -17.67 -12.07
CA THR A 744 -9.34 -16.44 -11.69
C THR A 744 -9.44 -16.24 -10.18
N LEU A 745 -9.00 -17.20 -9.36
CA LEU A 745 -9.12 -17.15 -7.92
C LEU A 745 -8.53 -15.85 -7.34
N ARG A 746 -9.27 -15.28 -6.37
CA ARG A 746 -8.81 -14.17 -5.55
C ARG A 746 -8.71 -14.62 -4.11
N ALA A 747 -7.57 -14.34 -3.53
CA ALA A 747 -7.28 -14.53 -2.12
C ALA A 747 -6.60 -13.26 -1.59
N VAL A 748 -6.93 -12.87 -0.36
CA VAL A 748 -6.28 -11.73 0.28
C VAL A 748 -4.84 -12.13 0.58
N PHE A 749 -3.93 -11.32 0.10
CA PHE A 749 -2.50 -11.60 0.23
C PHE A 749 -2.07 -11.54 1.70
N GLY A 750 -1.40 -12.60 2.18
CA GLY A 750 -0.88 -12.68 3.55
C GLY A 750 -1.87 -13.26 4.57
N GLU A 751 -3.06 -13.67 4.17
CA GLU A 751 -3.97 -14.41 5.04
C GLU A 751 -3.68 -15.91 5.02
N VAL A 752 -3.79 -16.56 6.19
CA VAL A 752 -3.69 -18.00 6.33
C VAL A 752 -5.09 -18.59 6.18
N TYR A 753 -5.27 -19.45 5.18
CA TYR A 753 -6.55 -20.09 4.90
C TYR A 753 -6.56 -21.52 5.45
N PRO A 754 -7.68 -21.98 6.03
CA PRO A 754 -7.82 -23.37 6.46
C PRO A 754 -7.85 -24.32 5.25
N ASP A 755 -7.56 -25.58 5.48
CA ASP A 755 -7.84 -26.67 4.53
C ASP A 755 -8.82 -27.67 5.17
N PRO A 756 -10.02 -27.84 4.62
CA PRO A 756 -10.54 -27.28 3.39
C PRO A 756 -10.86 -25.77 3.51
N VAL A 757 -10.67 -25.04 2.40
CA VAL A 757 -11.00 -23.61 2.28
C VAL A 757 -12.38 -23.42 1.67
N ARG A 758 -13.12 -22.40 2.11
CA ARG A 758 -14.42 -22.05 1.51
C ARG A 758 -14.20 -21.17 0.27
N VAL A 759 -14.62 -21.69 -0.89
CA VAL A 759 -14.60 -21.01 -2.18
C VAL A 759 -15.97 -20.42 -2.46
N VAL A 760 -16.04 -19.12 -2.71
CA VAL A 760 -17.26 -18.43 -3.17
C VAL A 760 -17.13 -18.09 -4.63
N SER A 761 -18.08 -18.58 -5.44
CA SER A 761 -18.13 -18.37 -6.88
C SER A 761 -19.48 -17.83 -7.32
N VAL A 762 -19.47 -16.81 -8.19
CA VAL A 762 -20.69 -16.24 -8.76
C VAL A 762 -20.84 -16.70 -10.19
N GLY A 763 -21.89 -17.45 -10.48
CA GLY A 763 -22.28 -17.89 -11.82
C GLY A 763 -21.77 -19.28 -12.23
N GLN A 764 -20.73 -19.84 -11.55
CA GLN A 764 -20.21 -21.16 -11.90
C GLN A 764 -20.06 -22.04 -10.65
N PRO A 765 -20.46 -23.34 -10.70
CA PRO A 765 -20.26 -24.25 -9.58
C PRO A 765 -18.76 -24.47 -9.31
N VAL A 766 -18.39 -24.60 -8.04
CA VAL A 766 -17.00 -24.80 -7.61
C VAL A 766 -16.41 -26.09 -8.21
N SER A 767 -17.22 -27.14 -8.34
CA SER A 767 -16.82 -28.39 -8.98
C SER A 767 -16.39 -28.22 -10.44
N ALA A 768 -17.06 -27.35 -11.21
CA ALA A 768 -16.68 -27.05 -12.59
C ALA A 768 -15.34 -26.30 -12.66
N LEU A 769 -15.13 -25.35 -11.73
CA LEU A 769 -13.87 -24.61 -11.64
C LEU A 769 -12.68 -25.54 -11.31
N LEU A 770 -12.88 -26.49 -10.39
CA LEU A 770 -11.87 -27.44 -9.97
C LEU A 770 -11.57 -28.50 -11.06
N SER A 771 -12.55 -28.85 -11.90
CA SER A 771 -12.34 -29.83 -12.99
C SER A 771 -11.48 -29.26 -14.13
N GLN A 772 -11.51 -27.95 -14.35
CA GLN A 772 -10.76 -27.24 -15.40
C GLN A 772 -10.13 -25.94 -14.87
N PRO A 773 -9.20 -26.01 -13.92
CA PRO A 773 -8.77 -24.84 -13.16
C PRO A 773 -8.09 -23.76 -14.02
N GLN A 774 -7.53 -24.10 -15.16
CA GLN A 774 -6.84 -23.18 -16.09
C GLN A 774 -7.72 -22.71 -17.26
N ASN A 775 -9.04 -22.97 -17.25
CA ASN A 775 -9.93 -22.54 -18.34
C ASN A 775 -10.00 -20.99 -18.38
N PRO A 776 -9.62 -20.36 -19.54
CA PRO A 776 -9.62 -18.89 -19.66
C PRO A 776 -10.99 -18.24 -19.45
N GLN A 777 -12.09 -18.94 -19.68
CA GLN A 777 -13.45 -18.41 -19.48
C GLN A 777 -13.75 -18.09 -18.01
N TRP A 778 -13.03 -18.68 -17.07
CA TRP A 778 -13.21 -18.37 -15.65
C TRP A 778 -12.88 -16.94 -15.29
N MET A 779 -12.07 -16.24 -16.12
CA MET A 779 -11.74 -14.82 -15.90
C MET A 779 -12.95 -13.87 -15.92
N ASP A 780 -14.09 -14.31 -16.48
CA ASP A 780 -15.32 -13.55 -16.54
C ASP A 780 -16.20 -13.70 -15.28
N TYR A 781 -15.78 -14.56 -14.36
CA TYR A 781 -16.52 -14.89 -13.13
C TYR A 781 -15.75 -14.47 -11.88
N SER A 782 -16.48 -14.11 -10.82
CA SER A 782 -15.88 -13.87 -9.51
C SER A 782 -15.69 -15.19 -8.77
N VAL A 783 -14.47 -15.49 -8.38
CA VAL A 783 -14.09 -16.65 -7.57
C VAL A 783 -13.15 -16.20 -6.48
N GLU A 784 -13.55 -16.33 -5.22
CA GLU A 784 -12.79 -15.77 -4.09
C GLU A 784 -12.76 -16.74 -2.91
N PHE A 785 -11.67 -16.74 -2.14
CA PHE A 785 -11.69 -17.33 -0.79
C PHE A 785 -12.42 -16.38 0.14
N CYS A 786 -13.58 -16.81 0.65
CA CYS A 786 -14.41 -15.95 1.48
C CYS A 786 -15.19 -16.73 2.55
N GLY A 787 -15.05 -16.26 3.81
CA GLY A 787 -15.79 -16.77 4.97
C GLY A 787 -17.10 -16.05 5.26
N GLY A 788 -17.47 -15.02 4.47
CA GLY A 788 -18.64 -14.17 4.74
C GLY A 788 -19.97 -14.73 4.28
N THR A 789 -21.04 -14.00 4.56
CA THR A 789 -22.40 -14.37 4.14
C THR A 789 -22.71 -13.77 2.76
N HIS A 790 -23.39 -14.54 1.92
CA HIS A 790 -23.74 -14.17 0.56
C HIS A 790 -25.21 -14.45 0.25
N VAL A 791 -25.73 -13.76 -0.75
CA VAL A 791 -27.05 -14.07 -1.32
C VAL A 791 -27.00 -15.38 -2.13
N ASN A 792 -28.13 -16.03 -2.33
CA ASN A 792 -28.20 -17.27 -3.13
C ASN A 792 -28.11 -17.00 -4.63
N THR A 793 -28.64 -15.86 -5.07
CA THR A 793 -28.57 -15.38 -6.46
C THR A 793 -28.32 -13.89 -6.48
N THR A 794 -27.62 -13.41 -7.52
CA THR A 794 -27.28 -11.98 -7.65
C THR A 794 -28.50 -11.07 -7.76
N GLY A 795 -29.65 -11.58 -8.24
CA GLY A 795 -30.90 -10.82 -8.30
C GLY A 795 -31.41 -10.33 -6.95
N GLN A 796 -31.07 -11.00 -5.84
CA GLN A 796 -31.42 -10.58 -4.49
C GLN A 796 -30.69 -9.30 -4.02
N ILE A 797 -29.68 -8.83 -4.77
CA ILE A 797 -29.00 -7.55 -4.52
C ILE A 797 -29.89 -6.37 -4.96
N GLU A 798 -30.78 -6.60 -5.95
CA GLU A 798 -31.73 -5.65 -6.54
C GLU A 798 -31.02 -4.53 -7.32
N ASP A 799 -30.73 -3.39 -6.67
CA ASP A 799 -30.06 -2.25 -7.27
C ASP A 799 -28.63 -2.08 -6.71
N PHE A 800 -27.80 -1.36 -7.49
CA PHE A 800 -26.41 -1.06 -7.13
C PHE A 800 -26.04 0.35 -7.55
N ALA A 801 -25.27 1.07 -6.72
CA ALA A 801 -24.76 2.41 -7.03
C ALA A 801 -23.42 2.69 -6.33
N ILE A 802 -22.41 3.14 -7.06
CA ILE A 802 -21.13 3.61 -6.52
C ILE A 802 -21.28 5.09 -6.14
N ILE A 803 -21.31 5.39 -4.84
CA ILE A 803 -21.60 6.74 -4.32
C ILE A 803 -20.35 7.59 -4.09
N SER A 804 -19.18 7.00 -3.94
CA SER A 804 -17.91 7.73 -3.88
C SER A 804 -16.74 6.94 -4.40
N GLU A 805 -15.72 7.66 -4.85
CA GLU A 805 -14.38 7.17 -5.18
C GLU A 805 -13.35 8.18 -4.68
N GLU A 806 -12.35 7.72 -3.91
CA GLU A 806 -11.36 8.60 -3.28
C GLU A 806 -10.00 7.92 -3.10
N ALA A 807 -8.95 8.72 -2.93
CA ALA A 807 -7.63 8.23 -2.52
C ALA A 807 -7.59 8.04 -1.00
N VAL A 808 -7.18 6.86 -0.54
CA VAL A 808 -6.96 6.58 0.90
C VAL A 808 -5.51 6.76 1.26
N ALA A 809 -4.62 6.26 0.41
CA ALA A 809 -3.18 6.38 0.53
C ALA A 809 -2.56 6.37 -0.87
N LYS A 810 -1.25 6.64 -0.96
CA LYS A 810 -0.56 6.55 -2.24
C LYS A 810 -0.66 5.13 -2.81
N GLY A 811 -1.24 5.01 -4.00
CA GLY A 811 -1.45 3.72 -4.67
C GLY A 811 -2.62 2.90 -4.14
N ILE A 812 -3.46 3.47 -3.26
CA ILE A 812 -4.68 2.83 -2.77
C ILE A 812 -5.87 3.75 -3.00
N ARG A 813 -6.84 3.24 -3.74
CA ARG A 813 -8.12 3.88 -4.00
C ARG A 813 -9.22 3.18 -3.23
N ARG A 814 -10.28 3.89 -2.96
CA ARG A 814 -11.48 3.43 -2.25
C ARG A 814 -12.71 3.71 -3.07
N VAL A 815 -13.56 2.71 -3.23
CA VAL A 815 -14.94 2.90 -3.67
C VAL A 815 -15.88 2.59 -2.51
N VAL A 816 -16.95 3.39 -2.40
CA VAL A 816 -18.09 3.12 -1.52
C VAL A 816 -19.31 2.95 -2.40
N ALA A 817 -20.04 1.87 -2.17
CA ALA A 817 -21.27 1.58 -2.91
C ALA A 817 -22.38 1.13 -1.97
N VAL A 818 -23.60 1.23 -2.47
CA VAL A 818 -24.85 0.83 -1.79
C VAL A 818 -25.64 -0.12 -2.67
N THR A 819 -26.49 -0.96 -2.06
CA THR A 819 -27.34 -1.93 -2.74
C THR A 819 -28.83 -1.75 -2.37
N GLY A 820 -29.74 -2.44 -3.07
CA GLY A 820 -31.16 -2.50 -2.76
C GLY A 820 -31.84 -1.13 -2.71
N ASP A 821 -32.67 -0.92 -1.70
CA ASP A 821 -33.46 0.30 -1.48
C ASP A 821 -32.60 1.57 -1.55
N LEU A 822 -31.41 1.57 -0.94
CA LEU A 822 -30.50 2.74 -0.90
C LEU A 822 -29.95 3.07 -2.29
N ALA A 823 -29.63 2.06 -3.09
CA ALA A 823 -29.19 2.26 -4.45
C ALA A 823 -30.33 2.73 -5.34
N ALA A 824 -31.52 2.19 -5.18
CA ALA A 824 -32.73 2.63 -5.88
C ALA A 824 -33.05 4.09 -5.57
N GLU A 825 -32.92 4.52 -4.30
CA GLU A 825 -33.10 5.92 -3.89
C GLU A 825 -32.05 6.83 -4.52
N ALA A 826 -30.76 6.45 -4.46
CA ALA A 826 -29.67 7.19 -5.06
C ALA A 826 -29.88 7.38 -6.59
N ASN A 827 -30.36 6.34 -7.28
CA ASN A 827 -30.68 6.39 -8.70
C ASN A 827 -31.89 7.29 -9.01
N ARG A 828 -32.95 7.28 -8.16
CA ARG A 828 -34.08 8.19 -8.28
C ARG A 828 -33.67 9.66 -8.11
N HIS A 829 -32.87 9.97 -7.08
CA HIS A 829 -32.34 11.30 -6.85
C HIS A 829 -31.50 11.79 -8.04
N ALA A 830 -30.67 10.91 -8.61
CA ALA A 830 -29.88 11.24 -9.78
C ALA A 830 -30.76 11.56 -10.99
N ALA A 831 -31.82 10.77 -11.27
CA ALA A 831 -32.75 11.05 -12.38
C ALA A 831 -33.51 12.36 -12.18
N ALA A 832 -33.92 12.67 -10.95
CA ALA A 832 -34.62 13.88 -10.60
C ALA A 832 -33.77 15.14 -10.83
N ILE A 833 -32.52 15.15 -10.32
CA ILE A 833 -31.62 16.31 -10.50
C ILE A 833 -31.20 16.48 -11.95
N GLU A 834 -30.94 15.40 -12.71
CA GLU A 834 -30.66 15.46 -14.16
C GLU A 834 -31.82 16.04 -14.95
N GLY A 835 -33.07 15.68 -14.63
CA GLY A 835 -34.29 16.28 -15.22
C GLY A 835 -34.37 17.77 -14.95
N ARG A 836 -34.06 18.20 -13.73
CA ARG A 836 -34.08 19.64 -13.35
C ARG A 836 -32.95 20.44 -14.03
N ILE A 837 -31.75 19.85 -14.17
CA ILE A 837 -30.66 20.47 -14.93
C ILE A 837 -31.08 20.64 -16.41
N SER A 838 -31.71 19.63 -16.98
CA SER A 838 -32.21 19.67 -18.35
C SER A 838 -33.29 20.75 -18.52
N ALA A 839 -34.19 20.91 -17.54
CA ALA A 839 -35.19 21.98 -17.53
C ALA A 839 -34.54 23.37 -17.38
N ALA A 840 -33.55 23.53 -16.53
CA ALA A 840 -32.82 24.77 -16.33
C ALA A 840 -32.09 25.23 -17.62
N ALA A 841 -31.64 24.30 -18.44
CA ALA A 841 -31.03 24.60 -19.73
C ALA A 841 -31.98 25.32 -20.71
N GLN A 842 -33.28 25.20 -20.50
CA GLN A 842 -34.32 25.86 -21.32
C GLN A 842 -34.78 27.22 -20.76
N LEU A 843 -34.31 27.60 -19.56
CA LEU A 843 -34.69 28.87 -18.94
C LEU A 843 -34.09 30.07 -19.70
N SER A 844 -34.76 31.21 -19.55
CA SER A 844 -34.27 32.50 -20.02
C SER A 844 -33.00 32.90 -19.28
N ASP A 845 -32.19 33.76 -19.92
CA ASP A 845 -30.93 34.24 -19.31
C ASP A 845 -31.13 35.02 -17.99
N GLY A 846 -32.35 35.55 -17.76
CA GLY A 846 -32.72 36.24 -16.51
C GLY A 846 -33.04 35.29 -15.36
N GLU A 847 -33.61 34.12 -15.60
CA GLU A 847 -34.00 33.11 -14.60
C GLU A 847 -32.89 32.12 -14.30
N LEU A 848 -31.98 31.88 -15.26
CA LEU A 848 -30.92 30.89 -15.21
C LEU A 848 -29.94 31.06 -14.05
N PRO A 849 -29.49 32.27 -13.65
CA PRO A 849 -28.53 32.45 -12.57
C PRO A 849 -29.01 31.86 -11.25
N LYS A 850 -30.26 32.10 -10.86
CA LYS A 850 -30.86 31.56 -9.64
C LYS A 850 -30.96 30.04 -9.72
N ALA A 851 -31.49 29.51 -10.82
CA ALA A 851 -31.63 28.07 -10.99
C ALA A 851 -30.28 27.32 -10.90
N VAL A 852 -29.23 27.89 -11.48
CA VAL A 852 -27.88 27.31 -11.45
C VAL A 852 -27.31 27.31 -10.03
N THR A 853 -27.53 28.38 -9.24
CA THR A 853 -27.09 28.45 -7.84
C THR A 853 -27.80 27.40 -6.99
N ASP A 854 -29.13 27.30 -7.14
CA ASP A 854 -29.96 26.35 -6.39
C ASP A 854 -29.59 24.89 -6.75
N LEU A 855 -29.41 24.58 -8.05
CA LEU A 855 -29.00 23.26 -8.51
C LEU A 855 -27.58 22.86 -8.03
N SER A 856 -26.67 23.83 -7.98
CA SER A 856 -25.32 23.57 -7.48
C SER A 856 -25.33 23.15 -5.99
N ALA A 857 -26.09 23.91 -5.17
CA ALA A 857 -26.20 23.60 -3.75
C ALA A 857 -26.89 22.27 -3.50
N GLU A 858 -27.95 21.97 -4.21
CA GLU A 858 -28.70 20.72 -4.11
C GLU A 858 -27.85 19.51 -4.51
N LEU A 859 -27.13 19.57 -5.66
CA LEU A 859 -26.29 18.50 -6.15
C LEU A 859 -25.22 18.09 -5.12
N GLU A 860 -24.66 19.05 -4.40
CA GLU A 860 -23.64 18.72 -3.38
C GLU A 860 -24.22 18.00 -2.17
N ALA A 861 -25.46 18.29 -1.79
CA ALA A 861 -26.15 17.66 -0.67
C ALA A 861 -26.67 16.24 -0.99
N LEU A 862 -26.89 15.91 -2.29
CA LEU A 862 -27.47 14.63 -2.68
C LEU A 862 -26.45 13.49 -2.67
N THR A 863 -26.87 12.32 -2.15
CA THR A 863 -26.21 11.04 -2.35
C THR A 863 -26.74 10.40 -3.64
N ILE A 864 -25.91 10.38 -4.67
CA ILE A 864 -26.21 9.83 -6.01
C ILE A 864 -24.97 9.11 -6.56
N PRO A 865 -25.11 8.27 -7.61
CA PRO A 865 -23.97 7.62 -8.24
C PRO A 865 -22.88 8.62 -8.63
N SER A 866 -21.64 8.32 -8.28
CA SER A 866 -20.48 9.23 -8.38
C SER A 866 -20.24 9.71 -9.82
N TRP A 867 -20.35 8.81 -10.81
CA TRP A 867 -20.19 9.17 -12.20
C TRP A 867 -21.34 10.09 -12.72
N ARG A 868 -22.59 9.89 -12.23
CA ARG A 868 -23.73 10.76 -12.53
C ARG A 868 -23.56 12.12 -11.87
N LYS A 869 -23.05 12.17 -10.62
CA LYS A 869 -22.71 13.42 -9.92
C LYS A 869 -21.67 14.23 -10.69
N ALA A 870 -20.62 13.57 -11.19
CA ALA A 870 -19.59 14.21 -12.02
C ALA A 870 -20.17 14.76 -13.34
N ARG A 871 -21.06 14.00 -14.01
CA ARG A 871 -21.76 14.42 -15.22
C ARG A 871 -22.67 15.62 -14.97
N ALA A 872 -23.45 15.59 -13.89
CA ALA A 872 -24.31 16.68 -13.48
C ALA A 872 -23.51 17.96 -13.17
N ARG A 873 -22.37 17.85 -12.48
CA ARG A 873 -21.46 18.98 -12.23
C ARG A 873 -20.97 19.61 -13.56
N ALA A 874 -20.57 18.79 -14.51
CA ALA A 874 -20.13 19.28 -15.82
C ALA A 874 -21.26 20.01 -16.57
N GLN A 875 -22.50 19.51 -16.50
CA GLN A 875 -23.66 20.17 -17.10
C GLN A 875 -23.99 21.52 -16.42
N ILE A 876 -23.95 21.57 -15.08
CA ILE A 876 -24.14 22.82 -14.32
C ILE A 876 -23.00 23.81 -14.63
N ALA A 877 -21.76 23.37 -14.75
CA ALA A 877 -20.63 24.23 -15.13
C ALA A 877 -20.85 24.85 -16.54
N ALA A 878 -21.39 24.09 -17.50
CA ALA A 878 -21.74 24.63 -18.81
C ALA A 878 -22.84 25.71 -18.73
N LEU A 879 -23.84 25.52 -17.85
CA LEU A 879 -24.84 26.54 -17.58
C LEU A 879 -24.27 27.78 -16.90
N GLN A 880 -23.30 27.61 -15.99
CA GLN A 880 -22.59 28.73 -15.36
C GLN A 880 -21.81 29.57 -16.39
N GLU A 881 -21.15 28.95 -17.35
CA GLU A 881 -20.50 29.69 -18.45
C GLU A 881 -21.52 30.41 -19.32
N ARG A 882 -22.69 29.80 -19.60
CA ARG A 882 -23.77 30.50 -20.29
C ARG A 882 -24.27 31.74 -19.53
N VAL A 883 -24.46 31.64 -18.20
CA VAL A 883 -24.82 32.79 -17.34
C VAL A 883 -23.74 33.89 -17.41
N LYS A 884 -22.49 33.52 -17.35
CA LYS A 884 -21.38 34.48 -17.44
C LYS A 884 -21.29 35.18 -18.80
N GLU A 885 -21.51 34.45 -19.90
CA GLU A 885 -21.54 35.02 -21.24
C GLU A 885 -22.75 35.96 -21.42
N ALA A 886 -23.92 35.58 -20.94
CA ALA A 886 -25.11 36.42 -20.97
C ALA A 886 -24.91 37.73 -20.16
N SER A 887 -24.37 37.62 -18.96
CA SER A 887 -24.02 38.79 -18.12
C SER A 887 -22.99 39.71 -18.79
N LYS A 888 -21.99 39.15 -19.48
CA LYS A 888 -21.01 39.93 -20.24
C LYS A 888 -21.62 40.64 -21.41
N LYS A 889 -22.51 39.99 -22.18
CA LYS A 889 -23.25 40.60 -23.30
C LYS A 889 -24.16 41.72 -22.82
N MET A 890 -24.88 41.49 -21.72
CA MET A 890 -25.75 42.50 -21.13
C MET A 890 -24.96 43.70 -20.63
N GLY A 891 -23.83 43.48 -19.96
CA GLY A 891 -22.92 44.55 -19.53
C GLY A 891 -22.33 45.33 -20.67
N ALA A 892 -22.02 44.70 -21.80
CA ALA A 892 -21.55 45.37 -23.01
C ALA A 892 -22.67 46.24 -23.63
N ALA A 893 -23.90 45.72 -23.73
CA ALA A 893 -25.02 46.45 -24.24
C ALA A 893 -25.34 47.73 -23.41
N VAL A 894 -25.35 47.59 -22.07
CA VAL A 894 -25.53 48.71 -21.15
C VAL A 894 -24.41 49.74 -21.31
N ARG A 895 -23.19 49.31 -21.50
CA ARG A 895 -22.05 50.20 -21.75
C ARG A 895 -22.17 50.93 -23.05
N ASP A 896 -22.54 50.29 -24.16
CA ASP A 896 -22.70 50.90 -25.47
C ASP A 896 -23.87 51.92 -25.49
N GLU A 897 -24.95 51.62 -24.77
CA GLU A 897 -26.05 52.53 -24.56
C GLU A 897 -25.63 53.76 -23.75
N ALA A 898 -24.95 53.57 -22.62
CA ALA A 898 -24.43 54.68 -21.82
C ALA A 898 -23.46 55.58 -22.61
N VAL A 899 -22.60 55.00 -23.44
CA VAL A 899 -21.71 55.74 -24.36
C VAL A 899 -22.47 56.49 -25.43
N ARG A 900 -23.53 55.93 -26.00
CA ARG A 900 -24.41 56.58 -26.96
C ARG A 900 -25.07 57.81 -26.34
N GLN A 901 -25.70 57.69 -25.16
CA GLN A 901 -26.29 58.77 -24.40
C GLN A 901 -25.25 59.86 -24.04
N ALA A 902 -24.06 59.44 -23.59
CA ALA A 902 -22.94 60.33 -23.29
C ALA A 902 -22.52 61.19 -24.50
N ARG A 903 -22.54 60.61 -25.71
CA ARG A 903 -22.25 61.36 -26.95
C ARG A 903 -23.30 62.43 -27.23
N ALA A 904 -24.57 62.13 -27.12
CA ALA A 904 -25.67 63.06 -27.31
C ALA A 904 -25.59 64.22 -26.27
N ILE A 905 -25.34 63.90 -25.01
CA ILE A 905 -25.15 64.88 -23.93
C ILE A 905 -23.97 65.82 -24.23
N ALA A 906 -22.83 65.31 -24.64
CA ALA A 906 -21.67 66.11 -25.00
C ALA A 906 -21.90 67.03 -26.23
N GLU A 907 -22.55 66.56 -27.27
CA GLU A 907 -22.91 67.31 -28.45
C GLU A 907 -23.87 68.46 -28.12
N SER A 908 -24.91 68.17 -27.32
CA SER A 908 -25.82 69.19 -26.84
C SER A 908 -25.13 70.30 -26.01
N ALA A 909 -24.24 69.87 -25.08
CA ALA A 909 -23.47 70.77 -24.22
C ALA A 909 -22.49 71.67 -25.03
N LEU A 910 -21.87 71.06 -26.06
CA LEU A 910 -20.99 71.84 -26.98
C LEU A 910 -21.71 72.87 -27.75
N MET A 911 -22.92 72.57 -28.31
CA MET A 911 -23.77 73.52 -29.01
C MET A 911 -24.25 74.65 -28.13
N ALA A 912 -24.50 74.33 -26.83
CA ALA A 912 -24.94 75.35 -25.86
C ALA A 912 -23.76 76.10 -25.19
N ASN A 913 -22.51 75.79 -25.53
CA ASN A 913 -21.30 76.29 -24.90
C ASN A 913 -21.31 76.18 -23.37
N ASP A 914 -21.86 75.02 -22.88
CA ASP A 914 -22.07 74.76 -21.46
C ASP A 914 -20.75 74.29 -20.75
N LEU A 915 -20.34 75.02 -19.73
CA LEU A 915 -19.18 74.68 -18.94
C LEU A 915 -19.46 73.72 -17.76
N VAL A 916 -20.74 73.37 -17.50
CA VAL A 916 -21.19 72.46 -16.43
C VAL A 916 -22.26 71.49 -16.98
N ILE A 917 -21.85 70.26 -17.13
CA ILE A 917 -22.70 69.16 -17.62
C ILE A 917 -23.10 68.32 -16.41
N VAL A 918 -24.39 68.33 -16.07
CA VAL A 918 -25.00 67.45 -15.07
C VAL A 918 -26.14 66.67 -15.76
N ALA A 919 -25.96 65.37 -15.86
CA ALA A 919 -26.91 64.52 -16.62
C ALA A 919 -27.04 63.11 -16.02
N THR A 920 -28.10 62.43 -16.43
CA THR A 920 -28.31 61.00 -16.10
C THR A 920 -28.00 60.15 -17.32
N VAL A 921 -27.34 59.00 -17.11
CA VAL A 921 -27.13 57.97 -18.15
C VAL A 921 -27.66 56.63 -17.64
N GLU A 922 -28.18 55.83 -18.54
CA GLU A 922 -28.72 54.49 -18.23
C GLU A 922 -27.59 53.47 -18.13
N ALA A 923 -26.84 53.48 -17.01
CA ALA A 923 -25.78 52.52 -16.74
C ALA A 923 -26.14 51.56 -15.60
N GLY A 924 -27.32 51.75 -14.93
CA GLY A 924 -27.68 50.94 -13.76
C GLY A 924 -26.62 51.00 -12.67
N ASP A 925 -26.20 49.84 -12.16
CA ASP A 925 -25.07 49.66 -11.24
C ASP A 925 -23.74 49.38 -11.94
N ASN A 926 -23.73 49.37 -13.26
CA ASN A 926 -22.51 49.08 -14.07
C ASN A 926 -21.56 50.29 -14.07
N ARG A 927 -20.57 50.24 -13.17
CA ARG A 927 -19.54 51.28 -13.02
C ARG A 927 -18.68 51.47 -14.27
N ASP A 928 -18.37 50.40 -15.00
CA ASP A 928 -17.56 50.48 -16.22
C ASP A 928 -18.31 51.22 -17.32
N ALA A 929 -19.61 51.03 -17.41
CA ALA A 929 -20.49 51.76 -18.35
C ALA A 929 -20.53 53.28 -18.00
N LEU A 930 -20.68 53.61 -16.70
CA LEU A 930 -20.67 54.99 -16.24
C LEU A 930 -19.32 55.68 -16.44
N GLN A 931 -18.22 54.93 -16.25
CA GLN A 931 -16.85 55.41 -16.49
C GLN A 931 -16.60 55.62 -18.00
N ALA A 932 -17.10 54.72 -18.85
CA ALA A 932 -16.99 54.87 -20.30
C ALA A 932 -17.81 56.08 -20.80
N ALA A 933 -19.01 56.31 -20.24
CA ALA A 933 -19.83 57.50 -20.52
C ALA A 933 -19.09 58.77 -20.08
N MET A 934 -18.54 58.80 -18.86
CA MET A 934 -17.77 59.93 -18.36
C MET A 934 -16.55 60.25 -19.26
N LYS A 935 -15.80 59.22 -19.63
CA LYS A 935 -14.67 59.40 -20.57
C LYS A 935 -15.14 59.97 -21.90
N THR A 936 -16.23 59.47 -22.49
CA THR A 936 -16.78 59.94 -23.76
C THR A 936 -17.12 61.43 -23.74
N ILE A 937 -17.77 61.92 -22.62
CA ILE A 937 -18.13 63.33 -22.48
C ILE A 937 -16.86 64.18 -22.29
N ARG A 938 -15.90 63.74 -21.45
CA ARG A 938 -14.66 64.48 -21.23
C ARG A 938 -13.78 64.60 -22.50
N ASP A 939 -13.75 63.56 -23.32
CA ASP A 939 -12.98 63.56 -24.58
C ASP A 939 -13.61 64.54 -25.59
N LYS A 940 -14.96 64.69 -25.64
CA LYS A 940 -15.70 65.59 -26.53
C LYS A 940 -15.78 67.06 -25.98
N ALA A 941 -16.00 67.20 -24.68
CA ALA A 941 -16.17 68.52 -24.01
C ALA A 941 -15.07 68.71 -22.90
N PRO A 942 -13.78 68.83 -23.26
CA PRO A 942 -12.66 68.83 -22.32
C PRO A 942 -12.62 70.03 -21.37
N LYS A 943 -13.38 71.11 -21.71
CA LYS A 943 -13.43 72.32 -20.87
C LYS A 943 -14.59 72.28 -19.87
N ALA A 944 -15.49 71.32 -19.92
CA ALA A 944 -16.67 71.28 -19.07
C ALA A 944 -16.42 70.45 -17.79
N ALA A 945 -16.93 70.88 -16.66
CA ALA A 945 -17.12 70.06 -15.49
C ALA A 945 -18.30 69.13 -15.69
N VAL A 946 -18.13 67.84 -15.41
CA VAL A 946 -19.11 66.79 -15.67
C VAL A 946 -19.50 66.09 -14.41
N MET A 947 -20.82 65.94 -14.16
CA MET A 947 -21.35 65.03 -13.15
C MET A 947 -22.40 64.13 -13.82
N LEU A 948 -22.18 62.83 -13.75
CA LEU A 948 -23.08 61.81 -14.27
C LEU A 948 -23.74 61.03 -13.15
N PHE A 949 -25.03 60.85 -13.30
CA PHE A 949 -25.84 59.99 -12.44
C PHE A 949 -26.24 58.76 -13.21
N SER A 950 -26.26 57.63 -12.52
CA SER A 950 -26.90 56.41 -12.98
C SER A 950 -27.81 55.86 -11.91
N VAL A 951 -29.01 55.47 -12.27
CA VAL A 951 -30.02 54.95 -11.34
C VAL A 951 -30.22 53.46 -11.62
N ASP A 952 -29.98 52.65 -10.61
CA ASP A 952 -30.34 51.25 -10.60
C ASP A 952 -31.73 51.14 -9.91
N GLN A 953 -32.77 51.10 -10.70
CA GLN A 953 -34.16 51.00 -10.22
C GLN A 953 -34.41 49.72 -9.42
N PRO A 954 -33.98 48.51 -9.92
CA PRO A 954 -34.17 47.25 -9.15
C PRO A 954 -33.38 47.19 -7.85
N GLY A 955 -32.15 47.70 -7.83
CA GLY A 955 -31.30 47.70 -6.66
C GLY A 955 -31.48 48.85 -5.71
N GLY A 956 -32.33 49.86 -6.07
CA GLY A 956 -32.59 51.04 -5.24
C GLY A 956 -31.35 51.90 -5.01
N LYS A 957 -30.45 52.01 -5.96
CA LYS A 957 -29.14 52.69 -5.80
C LYS A 957 -28.94 53.78 -6.85
N VAL A 958 -28.20 54.80 -6.49
CA VAL A 958 -27.75 55.86 -7.37
C VAL A 958 -26.20 55.83 -7.38
N ALA A 959 -25.62 55.71 -8.58
CA ALA A 959 -24.16 55.90 -8.75
C ALA A 959 -23.92 57.31 -9.30
N ILE A 960 -22.91 57.99 -8.79
CA ILE A 960 -22.54 59.33 -9.24
C ILE A 960 -21.04 59.33 -9.57
N MET A 961 -20.70 59.94 -10.68
CA MET A 961 -19.32 60.14 -11.09
C MET A 961 -19.08 61.57 -11.51
N THR A 962 -17.99 62.18 -11.11
CA THR A 962 -17.62 63.56 -11.43
C THR A 962 -16.26 63.67 -12.03
N GLY A 963 -16.13 64.63 -12.96
CA GLY A 963 -14.81 65.01 -13.53
C GLY A 963 -14.77 66.52 -13.74
N VAL A 964 -13.74 67.17 -13.26
CA VAL A 964 -13.54 68.64 -13.37
C VAL A 964 -12.17 68.90 -14.00
N PRO A 965 -12.13 69.72 -15.06
CA PRO A 965 -10.86 70.15 -15.70
C PRO A 965 -10.10 71.18 -14.89
N GLU A 966 -8.76 71.17 -14.97
CA GLU A 966 -7.84 72.03 -14.22
C GLU A 966 -8.24 73.53 -14.18
N PRO A 967 -8.70 74.17 -15.33
CA PRO A 967 -9.10 75.55 -15.28
C PRO A 967 -10.28 75.86 -14.39
N LEU A 968 -11.20 74.89 -14.20
CA LEU A 968 -12.34 75.03 -13.27
C LEU A 968 -12.01 74.64 -11.83
N ILE A 969 -11.01 73.82 -11.63
CA ILE A 969 -10.46 73.54 -10.29
C ILE A 969 -9.77 74.80 -9.73
N ALA A 970 -9.04 75.54 -10.56
CA ALA A 970 -8.44 76.81 -10.18
C ALA A 970 -9.43 77.91 -9.80
N LYS A 971 -10.67 77.84 -10.30
CA LYS A 971 -11.80 78.65 -9.92
C LYS A 971 -12.51 78.22 -8.63
N GLY A 972 -12.13 77.10 -8.04
CA GLY A 972 -12.68 76.62 -6.78
C GLY A 972 -13.60 75.38 -6.90
N LEU A 973 -13.95 74.90 -8.10
CA LEU A 973 -14.78 73.73 -8.28
C LEU A 973 -13.96 72.46 -8.21
N LYS A 974 -13.95 71.73 -7.13
CA LYS A 974 -13.26 70.47 -6.94
C LYS A 974 -14.20 69.29 -7.03
N ALA A 975 -13.89 68.29 -7.82
CA ALA A 975 -14.77 67.13 -8.09
C ALA A 975 -15.19 66.37 -6.79
N GLY A 976 -14.27 66.24 -5.83
CA GLY A 976 -14.54 65.54 -4.55
C GLY A 976 -15.53 66.28 -3.64
N ASP A 977 -15.41 67.63 -3.56
CA ASP A 977 -16.33 68.42 -2.76
C ASP A 977 -17.69 68.53 -3.42
N TRP A 978 -17.71 68.79 -4.72
CA TRP A 978 -18.93 68.84 -5.55
C TRP A 978 -19.73 67.57 -5.47
N LEU A 979 -19.03 66.39 -5.55
CA LEU A 979 -19.66 65.08 -5.40
C LEU A 979 -20.21 64.88 -3.97
N ARG A 980 -19.45 65.23 -2.94
CA ARG A 980 -19.84 65.02 -1.54
C ARG A 980 -21.16 65.73 -1.20
N ASP A 981 -21.26 66.99 -1.59
CA ASP A 981 -22.45 67.80 -1.37
C ASP A 981 -23.66 67.23 -2.10
N THR A 982 -23.44 66.73 -3.34
CA THR A 982 -24.50 66.17 -4.16
C THR A 982 -24.91 64.78 -3.66
N ALA A 983 -23.97 63.92 -3.28
CA ALA A 983 -24.25 62.55 -2.80
C ALA A 983 -25.05 62.56 -1.51
N ALA A 984 -24.87 63.59 -0.66
CA ALA A 984 -25.62 63.73 0.60
C ALA A 984 -27.15 63.90 0.32
N ILE A 985 -27.54 64.53 -0.80
CA ILE A 985 -28.96 64.72 -1.18
C ILE A 985 -29.63 63.39 -1.49
N VAL A 986 -28.90 62.45 -2.08
CA VAL A 986 -29.43 61.10 -2.39
C VAL A 986 -29.18 60.10 -1.29
N GLY A 987 -28.90 60.57 -0.06
CA GLY A 987 -28.72 59.70 1.09
C GLY A 987 -27.43 58.84 1.04
N GLY A 988 -26.38 59.41 0.46
CA GLY A 988 -25.15 58.66 0.25
C GLY A 988 -23.89 59.39 0.61
N LYS A 989 -22.75 58.81 0.16
CA LYS A 989 -21.40 59.32 0.38
C LYS A 989 -20.57 59.22 -0.89
N GLY A 990 -19.55 60.07 -0.97
CA GLY A 990 -18.63 60.03 -2.09
C GLY A 990 -17.38 60.82 -1.81
N GLY A 991 -16.40 60.73 -2.66
CA GLY A 991 -15.14 61.48 -2.57
C GLY A 991 -14.18 61.08 -3.68
N GLY A 992 -13.08 61.82 -3.74
CA GLY A 992 -12.04 61.59 -4.74
C GLY A 992 -11.04 62.73 -4.81
N LYS A 993 -10.29 62.77 -5.88
CA LYS A 993 -9.31 63.81 -6.14
C LYS A 993 -10.03 65.13 -6.65
N PRO A 994 -9.33 66.26 -6.70
CA PRO A 994 -9.90 67.50 -7.24
C PRO A 994 -10.37 67.40 -8.68
N ASP A 995 -9.78 66.56 -9.49
CA ASP A 995 -10.09 66.34 -10.90
C ASP A 995 -11.08 65.24 -11.21
N ALA A 996 -11.28 64.28 -10.28
CA ALA A 996 -12.20 63.16 -10.45
C ALA A 996 -12.66 62.57 -9.10
N ALA A 997 -13.94 62.28 -9.03
CA ALA A 997 -14.51 61.64 -7.83
C ALA A 997 -15.66 60.71 -8.18
N GLN A 998 -15.97 59.78 -7.30
CA GLN A 998 -17.10 58.86 -7.45
C GLN A 998 -17.79 58.63 -6.10
N GLY A 999 -19.07 58.35 -6.18
CA GLY A 999 -19.90 58.13 -5.00
C GLY A 999 -21.27 57.60 -5.41
N GLY A 1000 -22.22 57.69 -4.48
CA GLY A 1000 -23.58 57.26 -4.74
C GLY A 1000 -24.46 57.34 -3.51
N GLY A 1001 -25.70 56.99 -3.63
CA GLY A 1001 -26.70 56.99 -2.58
C GLY A 1001 -27.79 55.95 -2.77
N THR A 1002 -28.73 55.93 -1.83
CA THR A 1002 -29.86 54.96 -1.86
C THR A 1002 -31.24 55.60 -2.03
N ASP A 1003 -31.32 56.94 -2.08
CA ASP A 1003 -32.58 57.64 -2.27
C ASP A 1003 -32.77 58.05 -3.75
N ILE A 1004 -33.31 57.13 -4.51
CA ILE A 1004 -33.55 57.33 -5.94
C ILE A 1004 -34.61 58.43 -6.24
N SER A 1005 -35.49 58.74 -5.25
CA SER A 1005 -36.54 59.73 -5.43
C SER A 1005 -35.97 61.16 -5.48
N LYS A 1006 -34.81 61.42 -4.94
CA LYS A 1006 -34.14 62.73 -4.84
C LYS A 1006 -33.10 62.96 -5.97
N VAL A 1007 -33.00 62.09 -6.95
CA VAL A 1007 -32.00 62.25 -8.04
C VAL A 1007 -32.20 63.53 -8.81
N ASN A 1008 -33.44 63.91 -9.12
CA ASN A 1008 -33.74 65.18 -9.79
C ASN A 1008 -33.36 66.41 -8.99
N ASP A 1009 -33.55 66.39 -7.67
CA ASP A 1009 -33.16 67.47 -6.80
C ASP A 1009 -31.63 67.58 -6.67
N ALA A 1010 -30.96 66.43 -6.64
CA ALA A 1010 -29.50 66.35 -6.66
C ALA A 1010 -28.88 66.88 -7.96
N ILE A 1011 -29.50 66.58 -9.07
CA ILE A 1011 -29.08 67.11 -10.42
C ILE A 1011 -29.20 68.65 -10.46
N LYS A 1012 -30.34 69.23 -9.99
CA LYS A 1012 -30.57 70.67 -9.95
C LYS A 1012 -29.57 71.35 -8.99
N ALA A 1013 -29.38 70.82 -7.80
CA ALA A 1013 -28.43 71.31 -6.80
C ALA A 1013 -26.98 71.23 -7.31
N ALA A 1014 -26.59 70.10 -7.89
CA ALA A 1014 -25.26 69.94 -8.49
C ALA A 1014 -24.95 71.00 -9.53
N ARG A 1015 -25.89 71.26 -10.44
CA ARG A 1015 -25.69 72.24 -11.50
C ARG A 1015 -25.63 73.68 -10.92
N THR A 1016 -26.52 74.02 -9.99
CA THR A 1016 -26.56 75.34 -9.35
C THR A 1016 -25.28 75.63 -8.56
N ASN A 1017 -24.81 74.65 -7.76
CA ASN A 1017 -23.60 74.79 -6.96
C ASN A 1017 -22.35 74.93 -7.86
N ALA A 1018 -22.25 74.15 -8.92
CA ALA A 1018 -21.13 74.28 -9.85
C ALA A 1018 -21.09 75.65 -10.55
N LEU A 1019 -22.24 76.09 -11.08
CA LEU A 1019 -22.34 77.40 -11.73
C LEU A 1019 -21.93 78.53 -10.77
N ARG A 1020 -22.39 78.51 -9.51
CA ARG A 1020 -22.02 79.53 -8.49
C ARG A 1020 -20.51 79.62 -8.19
N LEU A 1021 -19.77 78.50 -8.33
CA LEU A 1021 -18.33 78.47 -8.04
C LEU A 1021 -17.47 78.88 -9.23
N ILE A 1022 -18.02 78.79 -10.46
CA ILE A 1022 -17.21 79.06 -11.68
C ILE A 1022 -17.50 80.44 -12.31
N MET A 1023 -18.68 81.03 -12.02
CA MET A 1023 -19.01 82.40 -12.31
C MET A 1023 -18.32 83.37 -11.33
#